data_02d3d7730cd2870ce4984a1c6b63bf3f
#
_entry.id   02d3d7730cd2870ce4984a1c6b63bf3f
#
_cell.length_a   1.000
_cell.length_b   1.000
_cell.length_c   1.000
_cell.angle_alpha   90.00
_cell.angle_beta   90.00
_cell.angle_gamma   90.00
#
_symmetry.space_group_name_H-M   'P 1'
#
loop_
_entity.id
_entity.type
_entity.pdbx_description
1 polymer ?
#
loop_
_entity_poly.entity_id
_entity_poly.type
_entity_poly.pdbx_seq_one_letter_code
_entity_poly.pdbx_strand_id
1 'polypeptide(L)'
;MKTKKVNFLVATLLLSVVTSLTFTGCEQDYYDPSRQKGSGTPLFGDSIIVPEGFDWDMTRSVDVHIKVDDKYNSAFYYIVEIFNANPLFDKDAVLLSMGVANSNSDYISKVVIPDAVNTIYIQQTSPTGGKTIAPVEVISNINYTFGTTVVPANSVLRSAIATVNESNSYEIASRATSAEYPIPSLPEDVTVINQTSGIIDSSIPGNAYLISSNFSGKINLWKKTDLFIQGNVNLNEELSLTKDSRLIMMPGASLSTNNINLGEGSIEMFIQGALTVDRDFVINENSKLLIYDGGSVIFNNSVYINKNSLLNNNGIVQITKKLQASNENATIVNNKNMTINEVEITQNTGLLTNNGTLNVSNEIKISNNGKILNNNTVNSNNLTLDNGTFENEGVTTITGTTSSTNNTCLIRNNNMFTTYSLKMQGNAKLINNCHFVVMNLMDITDASVSIGQDGLLTTANLHINNTLIELGSAAMMKITNIATYKYNTSSYGFHGVGAKKALLQIAKAVKHNDAYANIIHYAGNLEIECYDHPAKMIDPYNQRWTENGVTWAGEGGSTLVIAPTECNDGGYSNAPIVQPSNPVFPIIWYGSDVTYLFEDNWPFLGDYDMNDVVLYMKPEYTLNEGNKVTQLKLNFSLRAVGGVKRLAVGVQLDEIAANLISSVARTNNTGRDNSVFTSNPNGLEGGHVNAVIPIFDDIHKAIGVPPGTIVNTLDGNQISPVTVSFTISFSSPVDVNLVSIQRINPFIVNGGYKAKRDEVHLPGFTPTVKANTGRFGVGDDNSTSAYYTSKGNLIWGLAIPSNFHYPKEFVSIRQAYPNMESWAKNAGTTSKDWYLHPQPSLIINQQ
;
A
#
# COMPACT_ATOMS: atom_id res chain seq x y z
N MET A 1 -31.20 61.38 -57.18
CA MET A 1 -29.81 60.84 -57.15
C MET A 1 -29.08 61.18 -55.84
N LYS A 2 -29.77 61.41 -54.70
CA LYS A 2 -29.21 61.75 -53.42
C LYS A 2 -29.45 60.67 -52.31
N THR A 3 -30.30 59.69 -52.60
CA THR A 3 -30.67 58.65 -51.61
C THR A 3 -29.85 57.39 -51.67
N LYS A 4 -29.06 57.12 -52.72
CA LYS A 4 -28.20 55.95 -52.84
C LYS A 4 -26.79 56.03 -52.09
N LYS A 5 -26.32 57.29 -51.83
CA LYS A 5 -25.02 57.51 -51.15
C LYS A 5 -25.09 57.36 -49.61
N VAL A 6 -26.28 57.62 -49.05
CA VAL A 6 -26.49 57.56 -47.62
C VAL A 6 -26.56 56.08 -47.16
N ASN A 7 -27.19 55.21 -47.97
CA ASN A 7 -27.29 53.78 -47.65
C ASN A 7 -25.97 53.05 -47.80
N PHE A 8 -25.00 53.49 -48.60
CA PHE A 8 -23.69 52.91 -48.73
C PHE A 8 -22.79 53.29 -47.56
N LEU A 9 -22.94 54.48 -47.02
CA LEU A 9 -22.17 54.94 -45.86
C LEU A 9 -22.62 54.23 -44.56
N VAL A 10 -23.96 53.99 -44.43
CA VAL A 10 -24.50 53.25 -43.26
C VAL A 10 -24.17 51.80 -43.37
N ALA A 11 -24.13 51.17 -44.55
CA ALA A 11 -23.69 49.78 -44.72
C ALA A 11 -22.19 49.58 -44.45
N THR A 12 -21.35 50.58 -44.83
CA THR A 12 -19.91 50.54 -44.59
C THR A 12 -19.59 50.78 -43.10
N LEU A 13 -20.37 51.63 -42.42
CA LEU A 13 -20.24 51.88 -41.01
C LEU A 13 -20.72 50.67 -40.17
N LEU A 14 -21.83 50.04 -40.59
CA LEU A 14 -22.30 48.79 -39.96
C LEU A 14 -21.36 47.61 -40.21
N LEU A 15 -20.72 47.49 -41.36
CA LEU A 15 -19.73 46.46 -41.66
C LEU A 15 -18.41 46.65 -40.88
N SER A 16 -17.98 47.94 -40.70
CA SER A 16 -16.78 48.23 -39.87
C SER A 16 -17.04 48.04 -38.39
N VAL A 17 -18.27 48.24 -37.89
CA VAL A 17 -18.61 47.93 -36.49
C VAL A 17 -18.75 46.41 -36.28
N VAL A 18 -19.30 45.66 -37.25
CA VAL A 18 -19.36 44.21 -37.17
C VAL A 18 -17.99 43.55 -37.31
N THR A 19 -17.08 44.09 -38.15
CA THR A 19 -15.71 43.59 -38.27
C THR A 19 -14.83 43.99 -37.09
N SER A 20 -15.09 45.09 -36.38
CA SER A 20 -14.36 45.45 -35.16
C SER A 20 -14.88 44.66 -33.95
N LEU A 21 -16.11 44.11 -34.00
CA LEU A 21 -16.61 43.21 -32.94
C LEU A 21 -16.16 41.72 -33.09
N THR A 22 -15.59 41.36 -34.25
CA THR A 22 -15.10 40.01 -34.50
C THR A 22 -13.59 39.83 -34.27
N PHE A 23 -12.85 40.88 -33.86
CA PHE A 23 -11.42 40.83 -33.57
C PHE A 23 -11.08 41.13 -32.11
N THR A 24 -12.01 41.15 -31.19
CA THR A 24 -11.76 41.11 -29.75
C THR A 24 -11.88 39.69 -29.24
N GLY A 25 -11.14 38.78 -29.84
CA GLY A 25 -11.12 37.38 -29.46
C GLY A 25 -9.75 36.94 -29.00
N CYS A 26 -9.20 37.56 -27.98
CA CYS A 26 -8.27 37.07 -27.04
C CYS A 26 -8.68 37.62 -25.69
N GLU A 27 -9.87 37.28 -25.22
CA GLU A 27 -10.12 37.34 -23.81
C GLU A 27 -9.23 36.24 -23.17
N GLN A 28 -8.25 36.69 -22.37
CA GLN A 28 -7.68 35.83 -21.37
C GLN A 28 -8.86 35.29 -20.57
N ASP A 29 -9.02 34.00 -20.53
CA ASP A 29 -9.95 33.39 -19.59
C ASP A 29 -9.43 33.72 -18.18
N TYR A 30 -9.96 34.78 -17.63
CA TYR A 30 -9.76 35.08 -16.21
C TYR A 30 -10.59 34.08 -15.44
N TYR A 31 -10.01 33.47 -14.43
CA TYR A 31 -10.72 32.73 -13.42
C TYR A 31 -11.98 33.50 -12.98
N ASP A 32 -13.12 32.89 -13.16
CA ASP A 32 -14.42 33.43 -12.76
C ASP A 32 -14.96 32.63 -11.56
N PRO A 33 -14.80 33.13 -10.31
CA PRO A 33 -15.30 32.46 -9.13
C PRO A 33 -16.79 32.13 -9.15
N SER A 34 -17.59 32.84 -9.96
CA SER A 34 -19.04 32.62 -10.05
C SER A 34 -19.42 31.33 -10.77
N ARG A 35 -18.50 30.75 -11.55
CA ARG A 35 -18.71 29.49 -12.27
C ARG A 35 -18.49 28.25 -11.38
N GLN A 36 -17.89 28.40 -10.20
CA GLN A 36 -17.75 27.29 -9.25
C GLN A 36 -19.12 26.82 -8.74
N LYS A 37 -19.43 25.56 -9.01
CA LYS A 37 -20.60 24.90 -8.39
C LYS A 37 -20.20 24.43 -6.97
N GLY A 38 -20.47 25.26 -5.98
CA GLY A 38 -20.35 24.88 -4.58
C GLY A 38 -19.87 26.02 -3.69
N SER A 39 -20.66 26.43 -2.74
CA SER A 39 -20.43 27.38 -1.65
C SER A 39 -19.45 28.53 -1.94
N GLY A 40 -19.88 29.76 -1.89
CA GLY A 40 -19.08 30.98 -2.11
C GLY A 40 -17.89 31.18 -1.16
N THR A 41 -17.12 30.15 -0.92
CA THR A 41 -15.83 30.20 -0.24
C THR A 41 -14.75 30.43 -1.30
N PRO A 42 -13.82 31.36 -1.13
CA PRO A 42 -12.67 31.53 -2.02
C PRO A 42 -11.94 30.20 -2.22
N LEU A 43 -11.41 29.96 -3.40
CA LEU A 43 -10.73 28.73 -3.82
C LEU A 43 -9.74 28.19 -2.82
N PHE A 44 -9.01 29.06 -2.21
CA PHE A 44 -8.15 28.83 -1.06
C PHE A 44 -8.61 29.83 -0.02
N GLY A 45 -9.69 29.57 0.72
CA GLY A 45 -10.05 30.45 1.84
C GLY A 45 -8.80 31.01 2.50
N ASP A 46 -8.78 32.18 3.07
CA ASP A 46 -7.63 33.00 3.50
C ASP A 46 -6.48 32.30 4.27
N SER A 47 -6.33 30.98 4.19
CA SER A 47 -5.54 30.18 5.11
C SER A 47 -4.81 28.96 4.59
N ILE A 48 -4.66 28.70 3.26
CA ILE A 48 -3.68 27.68 2.85
C ILE A 48 -2.31 28.32 2.72
N ILE A 49 -1.50 28.11 3.74
CA ILE A 49 -0.06 28.34 3.66
C ILE A 49 0.56 26.98 3.38
N VAL A 50 1.04 26.79 2.15
CA VAL A 50 1.90 25.68 1.81
C VAL A 50 3.33 26.07 2.22
N PRO A 51 4.05 25.21 2.99
CA PRO A 51 5.39 25.56 3.45
C PRO A 51 6.32 25.93 2.31
N GLU A 52 7.11 26.98 2.50
CA GLU A 52 8.16 27.37 1.56
C GLU A 52 9.18 26.22 1.42
N GLY A 53 9.53 25.85 0.18
CA GLY A 53 10.43 24.74 -0.11
C GLY A 53 9.79 23.36 -0.18
N PHE A 54 8.47 23.22 -0.02
CA PHE A 54 7.77 22.01 -0.39
C PHE A 54 7.73 21.91 -1.92
N ASP A 55 8.26 20.81 -2.47
CA ASP A 55 8.49 20.61 -3.90
C ASP A 55 7.33 19.94 -4.66
N TRP A 56 6.26 19.55 -3.96
CA TRP A 56 5.10 18.86 -4.51
C TRP A 56 5.41 17.50 -5.16
N ASP A 57 6.61 16.97 -4.97
CA ASP A 57 6.93 15.61 -5.42
C ASP A 57 6.17 14.58 -4.57
N MET A 58 5.57 13.62 -5.23
CA MET A 58 4.82 12.51 -4.62
C MET A 58 5.62 11.22 -4.62
N THR A 59 6.90 11.31 -5.01
CA THR A 59 7.81 10.17 -5.13
C THR A 59 9.16 10.50 -4.50
N ARG A 60 9.84 9.47 -4.01
CA ARG A 60 11.23 9.60 -3.53
C ARG A 60 12.15 8.65 -4.26
N SER A 61 13.38 9.07 -4.46
CA SER A 61 14.47 8.22 -4.98
C SER A 61 15.18 7.49 -3.86
N VAL A 62 15.34 6.17 -3.99
CA VAL A 62 15.98 5.29 -3.01
C VAL A 62 17.13 4.55 -3.68
N ASP A 63 18.31 4.58 -3.04
CA ASP A 63 19.46 3.81 -3.51
C ASP A 63 19.28 2.35 -3.08
N VAL A 64 19.36 1.43 -4.04
CA VAL A 64 19.12 -0.01 -3.80
C VAL A 64 20.33 -0.82 -4.27
N HIS A 65 20.82 -1.68 -3.39
CA HIS A 65 21.91 -2.63 -3.65
C HIS A 65 21.45 -4.03 -3.25
N ILE A 66 21.28 -4.91 -4.23
CA ILE A 66 20.75 -6.26 -4.03
C ILE A 66 21.78 -7.29 -4.50
N LYS A 67 22.06 -8.24 -3.60
CA LYS A 67 22.86 -9.43 -3.88
C LYS A 67 21.95 -10.65 -4.00
N VAL A 68 22.06 -11.36 -5.11
CA VAL A 68 21.30 -12.57 -5.37
C VAL A 68 21.95 -13.80 -4.71
N ASP A 69 21.14 -14.81 -4.38
CA ASP A 69 21.62 -16.11 -3.90
C ASP A 69 22.09 -16.98 -5.08
N ASP A 70 23.25 -16.63 -5.61
CA ASP A 70 23.79 -17.26 -6.82
C ASP A 70 24.33 -18.66 -6.54
N LYS A 71 23.64 -19.68 -7.05
CA LYS A 71 24.02 -21.10 -6.98
C LYS A 71 24.87 -21.57 -8.17
N TYR A 72 25.18 -20.68 -9.13
CA TYR A 72 25.80 -21.03 -10.40
C TYR A 72 27.18 -20.40 -10.62
N ASN A 73 27.78 -19.80 -9.58
CA ASN A 73 29.12 -19.17 -9.63
C ASN A 73 29.24 -18.14 -10.79
N SER A 74 28.26 -17.30 -10.94
CA SER A 74 28.17 -16.26 -12.00
C SER A 74 28.06 -16.77 -13.44
N ALA A 75 27.82 -18.07 -13.64
CA ALA A 75 27.61 -18.61 -14.97
C ALA A 75 26.32 -18.11 -15.64
N PHE A 76 25.36 -17.67 -14.83
CA PHE A 76 24.05 -17.18 -15.27
C PHE A 76 23.63 -15.95 -14.49
N TYR A 77 22.76 -15.14 -15.09
CA TYR A 77 22.10 -14.02 -14.42
C TYR A 77 20.78 -14.45 -13.77
N TYR A 78 20.53 -13.88 -12.60
CA TYR A 78 19.24 -13.83 -11.95
C TYR A 78 18.52 -12.56 -12.38
N ILE A 79 17.21 -12.60 -12.56
CA ILE A 79 16.39 -11.39 -12.73
C ILE A 79 16.04 -10.85 -11.34
N VAL A 80 16.23 -9.55 -11.15
CA VAL A 80 15.84 -8.81 -9.94
C VAL A 80 14.72 -7.87 -10.32
N GLU A 81 13.62 -7.93 -9.56
CA GLU A 81 12.42 -7.11 -9.75
C GLU A 81 12.03 -6.48 -8.42
N ILE A 82 11.61 -5.20 -8.45
CA ILE A 82 11.18 -4.46 -7.27
C ILE A 82 9.76 -3.97 -7.48
N PHE A 83 8.84 -4.33 -6.57
CA PHE A 83 7.44 -4.01 -6.65
C PHE A 83 6.98 -3.13 -5.49
N ASN A 84 5.93 -2.33 -5.69
CA ASN A 84 5.28 -1.52 -4.66
C ASN A 84 4.39 -2.33 -3.71
N ALA A 85 3.97 -3.53 -4.13
CA ALA A 85 3.14 -4.47 -3.39
C ALA A 85 3.62 -5.90 -3.69
N ASN A 86 3.17 -6.90 -2.95
CA ASN A 86 3.56 -8.29 -3.21
C ASN A 86 2.93 -8.78 -4.52
N PRO A 87 3.72 -9.04 -5.59
CA PRO A 87 3.18 -9.43 -6.89
C PRO A 87 2.51 -10.79 -6.89
N LEU A 88 2.65 -11.57 -5.82
CA LEU A 88 1.99 -12.86 -5.67
C LEU A 88 0.56 -12.71 -5.12
N PHE A 89 0.29 -11.69 -4.33
CA PHE A 89 -0.99 -11.50 -3.66
C PHE A 89 -1.78 -10.31 -4.22
N ASP A 90 -1.10 -9.37 -4.83
CA ASP A 90 -1.71 -8.18 -5.40
C ASP A 90 -1.54 -8.19 -6.93
N LYS A 91 -2.62 -8.50 -7.65
CA LYS A 91 -2.62 -8.49 -9.12
C LYS A 91 -2.33 -7.10 -9.72
N ASP A 92 -2.53 -6.05 -8.92
CA ASP A 92 -2.32 -4.66 -9.28
C ASP A 92 -0.94 -4.15 -8.80
N ALA A 93 -0.06 -5.06 -8.32
CA ALA A 93 1.31 -4.74 -7.95
C ALA A 93 2.08 -4.14 -9.14
N VAL A 94 2.65 -2.95 -8.91
CA VAL A 94 3.37 -2.19 -9.93
C VAL A 94 4.87 -2.48 -9.83
N LEU A 95 5.48 -2.84 -10.94
CA LEU A 95 6.93 -3.02 -11.07
C LEU A 95 7.61 -1.64 -11.09
N LEU A 96 8.37 -1.35 -10.03
CA LEU A 96 9.07 -0.08 -9.85
C LEU A 96 10.45 -0.07 -10.52
N SER A 97 11.13 -1.22 -10.55
CA SER A 97 12.45 -1.36 -11.17
C SER A 97 12.76 -2.82 -11.46
N MET A 98 13.61 -3.05 -12.46
CA MET A 98 14.02 -4.38 -12.90
C MET A 98 15.47 -4.37 -13.44
N GLY A 99 16.15 -5.50 -13.30
CA GLY A 99 17.46 -5.73 -13.90
C GLY A 99 17.96 -7.14 -13.67
N VAL A 100 19.25 -7.34 -13.83
CA VAL A 100 19.91 -8.65 -13.65
C VAL A 100 21.10 -8.52 -12.70
N ALA A 101 21.40 -9.63 -12.01
CA ALA A 101 22.54 -9.75 -11.10
C ALA A 101 23.10 -11.17 -11.10
N ASN A 102 24.36 -11.32 -10.65
CA ASN A 102 24.98 -12.59 -10.30
C ASN A 102 26.05 -12.33 -9.21
N SER A 103 26.79 -13.33 -8.76
CA SER A 103 27.80 -13.13 -7.72
C SER A 103 28.98 -12.22 -8.08
N ASN A 104 29.20 -11.93 -9.39
CA ASN A 104 30.21 -10.98 -9.87
C ASN A 104 29.66 -9.57 -10.11
N SER A 105 28.34 -9.41 -10.19
CA SER A 105 27.68 -8.16 -10.52
C SER A 105 26.38 -8.04 -9.75
N ASP A 106 26.42 -7.30 -8.65
CA ASP A 106 25.23 -7.00 -7.85
C ASP A 106 24.27 -6.11 -8.63
N TYR A 107 22.96 -6.16 -8.28
CA TYR A 107 21.99 -5.20 -8.79
C TYR A 107 22.10 -3.90 -7.99
N ILE A 108 22.52 -2.82 -8.63
CA ILE A 108 22.63 -1.49 -8.05
C ILE A 108 21.80 -0.53 -8.90
N SER A 109 20.85 0.14 -8.29
CA SER A 109 19.97 1.09 -8.97
C SER A 109 19.47 2.16 -8.01
N LYS A 110 19.06 3.30 -8.58
CA LYS A 110 18.26 4.31 -7.88
C LYS A 110 16.81 4.13 -8.31
N VAL A 111 15.96 3.71 -7.37
CA VAL A 111 14.55 3.35 -7.62
C VAL A 111 13.65 4.49 -7.19
N VAL A 112 12.73 4.90 -8.06
CA VAL A 112 11.69 5.90 -7.74
C VAL A 112 10.49 5.18 -7.13
N ILE A 113 10.14 5.56 -5.92
CA ILE A 113 9.09 4.94 -5.12
C ILE A 113 8.03 5.98 -4.74
N PRO A 114 6.73 5.75 -4.95
CA PRO A 114 5.68 6.64 -4.44
C PRO A 114 5.78 6.82 -2.93
N ASP A 115 5.59 8.03 -2.43
CA ASP A 115 5.74 8.38 -1.00
C ASP A 115 4.76 7.65 -0.08
N ALA A 116 3.62 7.22 -0.63
CA ALA A 116 2.64 6.40 0.06
C ALA A 116 3.14 4.96 0.34
N VAL A 117 4.19 4.49 -0.36
CA VAL A 117 4.72 3.13 -0.24
C VAL A 117 5.79 3.08 0.85
N ASN A 118 5.54 2.34 1.93
CA ASN A 118 6.48 2.17 3.05
C ASN A 118 7.21 0.83 3.01
N THR A 119 6.76 -0.11 2.19
CA THR A 119 7.37 -1.43 2.00
C THR A 119 7.41 -1.76 0.53
N ILE A 120 8.56 -2.18 0.05
CA ILE A 120 8.73 -2.73 -1.30
C ILE A 120 8.96 -4.23 -1.22
N TYR A 121 8.72 -4.91 -2.34
CA TYR A 121 8.93 -6.34 -2.47
C TYR A 121 10.01 -6.59 -3.50
N ILE A 122 11.12 -7.17 -3.05
CA ILE A 122 12.25 -7.51 -3.91
C ILE A 122 12.09 -8.98 -4.30
N GLN A 123 11.99 -9.26 -5.59
CA GLN A 123 11.94 -10.60 -6.14
C GLN A 123 13.24 -10.92 -6.87
N GLN A 124 13.85 -12.06 -6.59
CA GLN A 124 14.82 -12.68 -7.49
C GLN A 124 14.19 -13.86 -8.23
N THR A 125 14.44 -13.95 -9.53
CA THR A 125 14.10 -15.13 -10.33
C THR A 125 15.39 -15.82 -10.74
N SER A 126 15.55 -17.09 -10.33
CA SER A 126 16.75 -17.88 -10.64
C SER A 126 16.82 -18.26 -12.14
N PRO A 127 17.99 -18.68 -12.67
CA PRO A 127 18.14 -19.17 -14.03
C PRO A 127 17.25 -20.36 -14.41
N THR A 128 16.72 -21.06 -13.41
CA THR A 128 15.77 -22.17 -13.59
C THR A 128 14.31 -21.75 -13.43
N GLY A 129 14.03 -20.43 -13.22
CA GLY A 129 12.69 -19.88 -13.08
C GLY A 129 12.14 -19.86 -11.64
N GLY A 130 12.91 -20.37 -10.66
CA GLY A 130 12.50 -20.31 -9.25
C GLY A 130 12.48 -18.87 -8.72
N LYS A 131 11.38 -18.45 -8.08
CA LYS A 131 11.17 -17.09 -7.56
C LYS A 131 11.30 -17.06 -6.05
N THR A 132 12.02 -16.06 -5.54
CA THR A 132 12.09 -15.77 -4.11
C THR A 132 11.76 -14.29 -3.91
N ILE A 133 10.85 -13.99 -2.98
CA ILE A 133 10.39 -12.62 -2.70
C ILE A 133 10.68 -12.27 -1.26
N ALA A 134 11.14 -11.04 -1.05
CA ALA A 134 11.39 -10.49 0.27
C ALA A 134 10.72 -9.10 0.41
N PRO A 135 9.92 -8.88 1.46
CA PRO A 135 9.47 -7.55 1.82
C PRO A 135 10.62 -6.77 2.47
N VAL A 136 10.76 -5.50 2.11
CA VAL A 136 11.81 -4.62 2.65
C VAL A 136 11.21 -3.25 2.94
N GLU A 137 11.46 -2.72 4.14
CA GLU A 137 11.06 -1.37 4.51
C GLU A 137 11.79 -0.33 3.66
N VAL A 138 11.08 0.71 3.23
CA VAL A 138 11.64 1.77 2.38
C VAL A 138 12.39 2.79 3.24
N ILE A 139 13.71 2.70 3.19
CA ILE A 139 14.66 3.66 3.76
C ILE A 139 15.52 4.27 2.64
N SER A 140 16.27 5.31 2.93
CA SER A 140 17.07 6.03 1.91
C SER A 140 18.10 5.16 1.18
N ASN A 141 18.62 4.12 1.84
CA ASN A 141 19.61 3.18 1.32
C ASN A 141 19.18 1.75 1.68
N ILE A 142 18.79 0.97 0.70
CA ILE A 142 18.38 -0.42 0.86
C ILE A 142 19.51 -1.34 0.43
N ASN A 143 20.03 -2.13 1.36
CA ASN A 143 21.00 -3.18 1.08
C ASN A 143 20.35 -4.53 1.43
N TYR A 144 20.13 -5.38 0.45
CA TYR A 144 19.49 -6.67 0.64
C TYR A 144 20.33 -7.80 0.02
N THR A 145 20.46 -8.91 0.76
CA THR A 145 21.20 -10.10 0.28
C THR A 145 20.31 -11.31 0.41
N PHE A 146 19.98 -11.94 -0.71
CA PHE A 146 19.27 -13.21 -0.74
C PHE A 146 20.18 -14.35 -0.21
N GLY A 147 19.56 -15.41 0.34
CA GLY A 147 20.30 -16.58 0.83
C GLY A 147 20.98 -16.43 2.21
N THR A 148 20.97 -15.24 2.79
CA THR A 148 21.33 -15.06 4.19
C THR A 148 20.10 -15.31 5.07
N THR A 149 20.21 -16.24 6.03
CA THR A 149 19.19 -16.43 7.06
C THR A 149 19.21 -15.27 8.06
N VAL A 150 18.93 -14.09 7.59
CA VAL A 150 18.57 -12.97 8.45
C VAL A 150 17.05 -13.04 8.56
N VAL A 151 16.55 -13.45 9.73
CA VAL A 151 15.17 -13.19 10.09
C VAL A 151 15.02 -11.66 10.05
N PRO A 152 14.30 -11.07 9.08
CA PRO A 152 14.11 -9.63 9.06
C PRO A 152 13.29 -9.27 10.29
N ALA A 153 13.83 -8.45 11.16
CA ALA A 153 13.01 -7.71 12.09
C ALA A 153 12.13 -6.77 11.21
N ASN A 154 10.82 -6.99 11.26
CA ASN A 154 9.79 -6.17 10.62
C ASN A 154 9.56 -6.37 9.11
N SER A 155 8.84 -7.43 8.76
CA SER A 155 8.19 -7.54 7.44
C SER A 155 6.69 -7.27 7.56
N VAL A 156 6.19 -6.27 6.84
CA VAL A 156 4.77 -5.93 6.78
C VAL A 156 4.20 -6.42 5.44
N LEU A 157 3.35 -7.44 5.48
CA LEU A 157 2.62 -7.95 4.31
C LEU A 157 1.18 -7.45 4.34
N ARG A 158 0.71 -6.87 3.24
CA ARG A 158 -0.72 -6.59 3.03
C ARG A 158 -1.32 -7.74 2.25
N SER A 159 -2.37 -8.36 2.78
CA SER A 159 -3.09 -9.43 2.11
C SER A 159 -4.12 -8.90 1.12
N ALA A 160 -4.16 -9.49 -0.07
CA ALA A 160 -5.28 -9.37 -1.00
C ALA A 160 -6.36 -10.40 -0.64
N ILE A 161 -7.61 -9.98 -0.69
CA ILE A 161 -8.77 -10.80 -0.37
C ILE A 161 -9.04 -11.74 -1.55
N ALA A 162 -8.85 -13.03 -1.36
CA ALA A 162 -9.40 -14.02 -2.28
C ALA A 162 -10.85 -14.33 -1.84
N THR A 163 -11.81 -14.01 -2.69
CA THR A 163 -13.22 -14.34 -2.48
C THR A 163 -13.42 -15.84 -2.66
N VAL A 164 -13.61 -16.54 -1.57
CA VAL A 164 -14.25 -17.86 -1.57
C VAL A 164 -15.67 -17.69 -1.05
N ASN A 165 -16.65 -17.98 -1.91
CA ASN A 165 -18.07 -18.04 -1.56
C ASN A 165 -18.30 -19.21 -0.61
N GLU A 166 -18.42 -18.94 0.67
CA GLU A 166 -19.29 -19.67 1.57
C GLU A 166 -19.93 -18.69 2.53
N SER A 167 -21.25 -18.71 2.56
CA SER A 167 -22.13 -17.85 3.30
C SER A 167 -21.97 -17.99 4.81
N ASN A 168 -21.15 -17.14 5.41
CA ASN A 168 -21.30 -16.62 6.75
C ASN A 168 -20.68 -15.22 6.75
N SER A 169 -21.54 -14.24 6.51
CA SER A 169 -21.21 -12.84 6.59
C SER A 169 -20.90 -12.44 8.03
N TYR A 170 -19.65 -12.54 8.43
CA TYR A 170 -19.14 -11.68 9.49
C TYR A 170 -18.67 -10.38 8.83
N GLU A 171 -19.30 -9.27 9.19
CA GLU A 171 -18.81 -7.95 8.82
C GLU A 171 -17.32 -7.88 9.18
N ILE A 172 -16.47 -7.74 8.16
CA ILE A 172 -15.07 -7.35 8.34
C ILE A 172 -15.15 -6.02 9.07
N ALA A 173 -14.62 -5.94 10.29
CA ALA A 173 -14.41 -4.65 10.94
C ALA A 173 -13.50 -3.85 10.01
N SER A 174 -14.12 -3.05 9.14
CA SER A 174 -13.44 -2.15 8.24
C SER A 174 -12.52 -1.27 9.06
N ARG A 175 -11.39 -0.87 8.50
CA ARG A 175 -10.54 0.18 9.06
C ARG A 175 -11.45 1.26 9.62
N ALA A 176 -11.53 1.39 10.95
CA ALA A 176 -12.15 2.55 11.56
C ALA A 176 -11.31 3.75 11.16
N THR A 177 -11.73 4.43 10.10
CA THR A 177 -11.07 5.64 9.61
C THR A 177 -11.46 6.82 10.49
N SER A 178 -10.72 7.91 10.42
CA SER A 178 -11.12 9.19 11.05
C SER A 178 -12.54 9.65 10.62
N ALA A 179 -13.07 9.10 9.54
CA ALA A 179 -14.44 9.33 9.08
C ALA A 179 -15.49 8.63 9.94
N GLU A 180 -15.18 7.45 10.51
CA GLU A 180 -16.12 6.71 11.38
C GLU A 180 -16.21 7.32 12.79
N TYR A 181 -15.08 7.83 13.30
CA TYR A 181 -15.00 8.50 14.60
C TYR A 181 -14.32 9.86 14.43
N PRO A 182 -15.07 10.91 14.02
CA PRO A 182 -14.49 12.24 13.83
C PRO A 182 -14.02 12.81 15.16
N ILE A 183 -12.83 13.41 15.16
CA ILE A 183 -12.28 14.07 16.35
C ILE A 183 -13.14 15.29 16.66
N PRO A 184 -13.61 15.46 17.91
CA PRO A 184 -14.38 16.62 18.30
C PRO A 184 -13.60 17.92 18.08
N SER A 185 -14.20 18.89 17.41
CA SER A 185 -13.61 20.23 17.26
C SER A 185 -13.64 21.00 18.58
N LEU A 186 -12.64 21.87 18.78
CA LEU A 186 -12.60 22.78 19.92
C LEU A 186 -13.78 23.78 19.82
N PRO A 187 -14.71 23.83 20.80
CA PRO A 187 -15.84 24.74 20.76
C PRO A 187 -15.41 26.21 21.02
N GLU A 188 -16.17 27.17 20.50
CA GLU A 188 -15.88 28.62 20.68
C GLU A 188 -16.00 29.05 22.12
N ASP A 189 -16.88 28.42 22.91
CA ASP A 189 -17.15 28.69 24.31
C ASP A 189 -16.32 27.87 25.30
N VAL A 190 -15.19 27.32 24.84
CA VAL A 190 -14.30 26.50 25.68
C VAL A 190 -13.74 27.32 26.84
N THR A 191 -13.79 26.79 28.05
CA THR A 191 -13.15 27.40 29.24
C THR A 191 -11.65 27.09 29.22
N VAL A 192 -10.82 28.10 28.98
CA VAL A 192 -9.36 27.95 28.98
C VAL A 192 -8.84 27.89 30.42
N ILE A 193 -8.14 26.83 30.75
CA ILE A 193 -7.51 26.62 32.05
C ILE A 193 -6.10 27.23 32.03
N ASN A 194 -5.95 28.33 32.71
CA ASN A 194 -4.68 29.09 32.78
C ASN A 194 -3.81 28.72 33.97
N GLN A 195 -4.33 27.96 34.93
CA GLN A 195 -3.54 27.52 36.09
C GLN A 195 -2.51 26.46 35.67
N THR A 196 -1.31 26.55 36.24
CA THR A 196 -0.21 25.61 35.94
C THR A 196 -0.08 24.49 36.98
N SER A 197 -0.84 24.55 38.08
CA SER A 197 -0.84 23.53 39.12
C SER A 197 -2.13 23.61 39.96
N GLY A 198 -2.37 22.57 40.77
CA GLY A 198 -3.50 22.49 41.69
C GLY A 198 -4.58 21.50 41.26
N ILE A 199 -5.84 21.84 41.46
CA ILE A 199 -6.98 20.97 41.16
C ILE A 199 -7.83 21.60 40.05
N ILE A 200 -8.10 20.84 39.02
CA ILE A 200 -9.12 21.12 37.99
C ILE A 200 -10.30 20.19 38.28
N ASP A 201 -11.45 20.79 38.54
CA ASP A 201 -12.65 20.02 38.83
C ASP A 201 -13.91 20.63 38.20
N SER A 202 -15.04 19.94 38.35
CA SER A 202 -16.30 20.35 37.76
C SER A 202 -16.99 21.53 38.45
N SER A 203 -16.36 22.19 39.46
CA SER A 203 -16.81 23.48 40.02
C SER A 203 -16.50 24.63 39.07
N ILE A 204 -15.51 24.47 38.18
CA ILE A 204 -15.21 25.44 37.14
C ILE A 204 -16.39 25.53 36.16
N PRO A 205 -16.86 26.73 35.82
CA PRO A 205 -17.98 26.91 34.89
C PRO A 205 -17.65 26.39 33.49
N GLY A 206 -18.67 25.90 32.77
CA GLY A 206 -18.55 25.36 31.42
C GLY A 206 -18.63 23.83 31.38
N ASN A 207 -18.71 23.27 30.14
CA ASN A 207 -18.77 21.83 29.85
C ASN A 207 -17.65 21.38 28.90
N ALA A 208 -16.80 22.31 28.47
CA ALA A 208 -15.60 22.06 27.68
C ALA A 208 -14.43 22.83 28.29
N TYR A 209 -13.32 22.14 28.55
CA TYR A 209 -12.11 22.73 29.14
C TYR A 209 -10.92 22.52 28.20
N LEU A 210 -10.08 23.58 28.07
CA LEU A 210 -8.83 23.51 27.30
C LEU A 210 -7.64 23.76 28.24
N ILE A 211 -6.74 22.81 28.33
CA ILE A 211 -5.43 22.96 28.95
C ILE A 211 -4.40 23.21 27.85
N SER A 212 -4.07 24.46 27.57
CA SER A 212 -3.17 24.88 26.50
C SER A 212 -1.71 25.02 26.92
N SER A 213 -1.44 25.01 28.22
CA SER A 213 -0.10 25.17 28.80
C SER A 213 0.28 23.98 29.68
N ASN A 214 1.50 23.97 30.19
CA ASN A 214 1.94 22.94 31.15
C ASN A 214 1.09 22.99 32.42
N PHE A 215 0.63 21.82 32.86
CA PHE A 215 -0.15 21.67 34.08
C PHE A 215 0.36 20.51 34.92
N SER A 216 0.46 20.67 36.23
CA SER A 216 0.77 19.60 37.16
C SER A 216 -0.21 19.62 38.34
N GLY A 217 -0.85 18.49 38.65
CA GLY A 217 -1.81 18.43 39.75
C GLY A 217 -2.80 17.30 39.67
N LYS A 218 -4.09 17.60 39.87
CA LYS A 218 -5.20 16.65 39.85
C LYS A 218 -6.34 17.17 38.97
N ILE A 219 -6.94 16.23 38.21
CA ILE A 219 -8.14 16.51 37.40
C ILE A 219 -9.26 15.56 37.85
N ASN A 220 -10.38 16.12 38.32
CA ASN A 220 -11.53 15.35 38.79
C ASN A 220 -12.84 15.92 38.25
N LEU A 221 -13.35 15.34 37.17
CA LEU A 221 -14.53 15.82 36.46
C LEU A 221 -15.75 14.91 36.75
N TRP A 222 -16.63 15.40 37.67
CA TRP A 222 -17.84 14.68 38.08
C TRP A 222 -19.11 15.08 37.31
N LYS A 223 -19.01 15.95 36.30
CA LYS A 223 -20.06 16.26 35.34
C LYS A 223 -19.56 15.98 33.93
N LYS A 224 -20.48 15.70 32.99
CA LYS A 224 -20.15 15.53 31.58
C LYS A 224 -19.30 16.69 31.07
N THR A 225 -18.11 16.41 30.61
CA THR A 225 -17.12 17.41 30.21
C THR A 225 -16.29 16.91 29.02
N ASP A 226 -16.05 17.79 28.06
CA ASP A 226 -15.06 17.61 27.02
C ASP A 226 -13.74 18.23 27.49
N LEU A 227 -12.73 17.39 27.72
CA LEU A 227 -11.40 17.84 28.16
C LEU A 227 -10.43 17.83 26.97
N PHE A 228 -10.05 19.02 26.53
CA PHE A 228 -9.04 19.22 25.49
C PHE A 228 -7.67 19.45 26.12
N ILE A 229 -6.67 18.69 25.71
CA ILE A 229 -5.27 18.85 26.15
C ILE A 229 -4.43 19.22 24.92
N GLN A 230 -3.81 20.38 24.97
CA GLN A 230 -2.88 20.91 23.98
C GLN A 230 -1.47 21.05 24.56
N GLY A 231 -1.34 21.27 25.87
CA GLY A 231 -0.06 21.42 26.60
C GLY A 231 0.46 20.09 27.14
N ASN A 232 1.48 20.18 28.02
CA ASN A 232 2.01 19.04 28.74
C ASN A 232 1.37 18.94 30.13
N VAL A 233 0.64 17.86 30.37
CA VAL A 233 -0.07 17.61 31.62
C VAL A 233 0.60 16.46 32.37
N ASN A 234 0.98 16.71 33.63
CA ASN A 234 1.54 15.71 34.52
C ASN A 234 0.70 15.64 35.80
N LEU A 235 0.00 14.53 35.97
CA LEU A 235 -0.87 14.32 37.11
C LEU A 235 -0.18 13.43 38.15
N ASN A 236 -0.06 13.92 39.36
CA ASN A 236 0.51 13.11 40.47
C ASN A 236 -0.48 12.07 41.00
N GLU A 237 -1.74 12.15 40.60
CA GLU A 237 -2.84 11.27 40.98
C GLU A 237 -3.56 10.76 39.72
N GLU A 238 -4.77 10.29 39.86
CA GLU A 238 -5.59 9.81 38.73
C GLU A 238 -6.30 10.97 38.01
N LEU A 239 -6.53 10.79 36.70
CA LEU A 239 -7.53 11.55 35.96
C LEU A 239 -8.89 10.89 36.14
N SER A 240 -9.85 11.61 36.72
CA SER A 240 -11.22 11.08 36.84
C SER A 240 -12.17 11.75 35.86
N LEU A 241 -12.85 10.95 35.05
CA LEU A 241 -13.85 11.36 34.07
C LEU A 241 -15.19 10.69 34.40
N THR A 242 -16.27 11.42 34.34
CA THR A 242 -17.61 10.86 34.54
C THR A 242 -18.27 10.50 33.21
N LYS A 243 -19.42 9.80 33.32
CA LYS A 243 -20.22 9.32 32.18
C LYS A 243 -20.39 10.36 31.07
N ASP A 244 -20.28 9.90 29.83
CA ASP A 244 -20.45 10.66 28.58
C ASP A 244 -19.45 11.83 28.40
N SER A 245 -18.36 11.86 29.18
CA SER A 245 -17.25 12.79 28.98
C SER A 245 -16.34 12.33 27.85
N ARG A 246 -15.59 13.28 27.29
CA ARG A 246 -14.58 12.99 26.27
C ARG A 246 -13.23 13.56 26.70
N LEU A 247 -12.16 12.79 26.42
CA LEU A 247 -10.78 13.26 26.49
C LEU A 247 -10.24 13.44 25.07
N ILE A 248 -9.82 14.64 24.72
CA ILE A 248 -9.27 14.95 23.41
C ILE A 248 -7.85 15.45 23.59
N MET A 249 -6.87 14.62 23.22
CA MET A 249 -5.45 15.01 23.20
C MET A 249 -5.07 15.48 21.80
N MET A 250 -4.67 16.72 21.70
CA MET A 250 -4.31 17.38 20.45
C MET A 250 -2.89 16.97 20.00
N PRO A 251 -2.53 17.16 18.72
CA PRO A 251 -1.18 16.88 18.23
C PRO A 251 -0.11 17.63 19.06
N GLY A 252 0.94 16.91 19.46
CA GLY A 252 2.03 17.47 20.28
C GLY A 252 1.73 17.59 21.78
N ALA A 253 0.50 17.35 22.21
CA ALA A 253 0.14 17.31 23.63
C ALA A 253 0.72 16.07 24.33
N SER A 254 0.96 16.19 25.64
CA SER A 254 1.31 15.03 26.47
C SER A 254 0.48 14.97 27.74
N LEU A 255 0.10 13.75 28.13
CA LEU A 255 -0.54 13.46 29.41
C LEU A 255 0.17 12.29 30.09
N SER A 256 0.70 12.49 31.27
CA SER A 256 1.20 11.44 32.16
C SER A 256 0.38 11.41 33.44
N THR A 257 -0.08 10.21 33.81
CA THR A 257 -0.94 10.01 34.99
C THR A 257 -0.74 8.62 35.60
N ASN A 258 -0.95 8.52 36.91
CA ASN A 258 -0.92 7.22 37.58
C ASN A 258 -2.05 6.32 37.10
N ASN A 259 -3.25 6.86 36.90
CA ASN A 259 -4.43 6.11 36.46
C ASN A 259 -5.42 7.04 35.74
N ILE A 260 -6.28 6.46 34.93
CA ILE A 260 -7.47 7.14 34.38
C ILE A 260 -8.69 6.36 34.88
N ASN A 261 -9.47 7.00 35.72
CA ASN A 261 -10.72 6.47 36.23
C ASN A 261 -11.85 6.93 35.33
N LEU A 262 -12.36 5.99 34.54
CA LEU A 262 -13.52 6.18 33.70
C LEU A 262 -14.76 5.80 34.55
N GLY A 263 -15.58 6.77 34.92
CA GLY A 263 -16.84 6.51 35.64
C GLY A 263 -17.77 5.57 34.87
N GLU A 264 -18.90 5.20 35.48
CA GLU A 264 -19.90 4.36 34.81
C GLU A 264 -20.44 5.05 33.54
N GLY A 265 -20.53 4.33 32.42
CA GLY A 265 -21.08 4.77 31.15
C GLY A 265 -20.05 5.01 30.04
N SER A 266 -20.49 5.49 28.89
CA SER A 266 -19.62 5.60 27.73
C SER A 266 -18.68 6.83 27.84
N ILE A 267 -17.39 6.59 27.74
CA ILE A 267 -16.36 7.61 27.66
C ILE A 267 -15.56 7.41 26.37
N GLU A 268 -15.30 8.49 25.67
CA GLU A 268 -14.52 8.44 24.43
C GLU A 268 -13.19 9.19 24.61
N MET A 269 -12.11 8.55 24.26
CA MET A 269 -10.76 9.13 24.32
C MET A 269 -10.19 9.23 22.92
N PHE A 270 -9.83 10.42 22.48
CA PHE A 270 -9.28 10.75 21.15
C PHE A 270 -7.81 11.16 21.32
N ILE A 271 -6.88 10.33 20.94
CA ILE A 271 -5.44 10.49 21.22
C ILE A 271 -4.67 10.78 19.94
N GLN A 272 -4.23 12.04 19.78
CA GLN A 272 -3.31 12.48 18.74
C GLN A 272 -1.92 12.86 19.31
N GLY A 273 -1.79 12.94 20.64
CA GLY A 273 -0.58 13.25 21.39
C GLY A 273 0.00 12.01 22.09
N ALA A 274 0.81 12.24 23.11
CA ALA A 274 1.45 11.21 23.92
C ALA A 274 0.72 10.98 25.25
N LEU A 275 0.21 9.77 25.48
CA LEU A 275 -0.45 9.37 26.73
C LEU A 275 0.40 8.32 27.45
N THR A 276 0.67 8.55 28.75
CA THR A 276 1.31 7.54 29.62
C THR A 276 0.43 7.27 30.84
N VAL A 277 0.16 6.00 31.13
CA VAL A 277 -0.62 5.54 32.29
C VAL A 277 0.17 4.49 33.04
N ASP A 278 0.39 4.71 34.36
CA ASP A 278 1.31 3.87 35.15
C ASP A 278 0.67 2.63 35.74
N ARG A 279 -0.62 2.64 36.07
CA ARG A 279 -1.34 1.52 36.66
C ARG A 279 -2.20 0.79 35.64
N ASP A 280 -2.90 -0.24 36.10
CA ASP A 280 -3.89 -0.95 35.30
C ASP A 280 -4.93 0.01 34.76
N PHE A 281 -5.20 -0.09 33.46
CA PHE A 281 -6.18 0.72 32.80
C PHE A 281 -7.37 -0.11 32.34
N VAL A 282 -8.56 0.37 32.61
CA VAL A 282 -9.81 -0.33 32.25
C VAL A 282 -10.60 0.54 31.27
N ILE A 283 -10.80 0.07 30.07
CA ILE A 283 -11.77 0.64 29.13
C ILE A 283 -13.13 0.10 29.54
N ASN A 284 -13.90 0.92 30.25
CA ASN A 284 -15.19 0.54 30.81
C ASN A 284 -16.23 0.27 29.75
N GLU A 285 -17.34 -0.37 30.14
CA GLU A 285 -18.44 -0.77 29.26
C GLU A 285 -18.91 0.40 28.37
N ASN A 286 -19.07 0.12 27.05
CA ASN A 286 -19.45 1.06 26.00
C ASN A 286 -18.45 2.23 25.74
N SER A 287 -17.24 2.17 26.28
CA SER A 287 -16.22 3.22 26.12
C SER A 287 -15.30 2.94 24.94
N LYS A 288 -14.64 3.98 24.43
CA LYS A 288 -13.75 3.88 23.30
C LYS A 288 -12.42 4.57 23.59
N LEU A 289 -11.32 3.90 23.27
CA LEU A 289 -9.98 4.46 23.17
C LEU A 289 -9.57 4.49 21.70
N LEU A 290 -9.47 5.66 21.13
CA LEU A 290 -9.22 5.91 19.73
C LEU A 290 -7.86 6.62 19.59
N ILE A 291 -6.87 5.93 19.07
CA ILE A 291 -5.52 6.45 18.85
C ILE A 291 -5.38 6.73 17.37
N TYR A 292 -5.07 7.98 17.03
CA TYR A 292 -4.95 8.47 15.66
C TYR A 292 -3.49 8.45 15.21
N ASP A 293 -3.28 8.68 13.93
CA ASP A 293 -1.92 8.82 13.39
C ASP A 293 -1.18 9.95 14.10
N GLY A 294 0.09 9.71 14.45
CA GLY A 294 0.87 10.59 15.33
C GLY A 294 0.64 10.40 16.84
N GLY A 295 -0.45 9.74 17.24
CA GLY A 295 -0.72 9.41 18.64
C GLY A 295 0.17 8.28 19.16
N SER A 296 0.59 8.38 20.43
CA SER A 296 1.38 7.37 21.13
C SER A 296 0.83 7.11 22.51
N VAL A 297 0.62 5.84 22.86
CA VAL A 297 0.10 5.47 24.17
C VAL A 297 0.99 4.42 24.82
N ILE A 298 1.41 4.68 26.05
CA ILE A 298 2.21 3.76 26.88
C ILE A 298 1.41 3.41 28.14
N PHE A 299 1.13 2.12 28.31
CA PHE A 299 0.59 1.56 29.52
C PHE A 299 1.69 0.79 30.25
N ASN A 300 2.13 1.29 31.40
CA ASN A 300 3.17 0.65 32.21
C ASN A 300 2.66 -0.56 33.00
N ASN A 301 1.37 -0.91 32.83
CA ASN A 301 0.74 -2.07 33.45
C ASN A 301 -0.25 -2.75 32.48
N SER A 302 -1.27 -3.43 32.98
CA SER A 302 -2.25 -4.16 32.16
C SER A 302 -3.39 -3.27 31.68
N VAL A 303 -3.95 -3.66 30.53
CA VAL A 303 -5.13 -3.01 29.93
C VAL A 303 -6.26 -4.03 29.81
N TYR A 304 -7.43 -3.67 30.29
CA TYR A 304 -8.65 -4.50 30.31
C TYR A 304 -9.73 -3.85 29.45
N ILE A 305 -10.25 -4.62 28.51
CA ILE A 305 -11.32 -4.17 27.59
C ILE A 305 -12.64 -4.81 28.05
N ASN A 306 -13.58 -4.00 28.49
CA ASN A 306 -14.88 -4.46 28.96
C ASN A 306 -15.92 -4.57 27.84
N LYS A 307 -17.14 -4.96 28.21
CA LYS A 307 -18.27 -5.22 27.31
C LYS A 307 -18.56 -4.04 26.36
N ASN A 308 -18.76 -4.35 25.07
CA ASN A 308 -19.08 -3.38 24.02
C ASN A 308 -18.05 -2.25 23.88
N SER A 309 -16.83 -2.43 24.36
CA SER A 309 -15.80 -1.39 24.31
C SER A 309 -14.82 -1.60 23.18
N LEU A 310 -14.22 -0.52 22.73
CA LEU A 310 -13.31 -0.49 21.58
C LEU A 310 -11.95 0.11 21.96
N LEU A 311 -10.87 -0.61 21.62
CA LEU A 311 -9.55 -0.04 21.45
C LEU A 311 -9.22 -0.03 19.96
N ASN A 312 -9.08 1.15 19.34
CA ASN A 312 -8.71 1.32 17.94
C ASN A 312 -7.38 2.06 17.83
N ASN A 313 -6.36 1.37 17.35
CA ASN A 313 -5.00 1.89 17.23
C ASN A 313 -4.62 2.20 15.78
N ASN A 314 -4.53 3.50 15.44
CA ASN A 314 -3.90 3.98 14.21
C ASN A 314 -2.54 4.68 14.49
N GLY A 315 -2.00 4.56 15.71
CA GLY A 315 -0.74 5.13 16.17
C GLY A 315 0.22 4.06 16.72
N ILE A 316 0.85 4.37 17.83
CA ILE A 316 1.77 3.48 18.53
C ILE A 316 1.18 3.15 19.90
N VAL A 317 1.08 1.86 20.23
CA VAL A 317 0.65 1.37 21.54
C VAL A 317 1.72 0.46 22.14
N GLN A 318 2.10 0.73 23.37
CA GLN A 318 2.94 -0.13 24.17
C GLN A 318 2.24 -0.52 25.47
N ILE A 319 2.14 -1.82 25.76
CA ILE A 319 1.56 -2.36 27.01
C ILE A 319 2.60 -3.26 27.66
N THR A 320 3.10 -2.85 28.82
CA THR A 320 4.23 -3.55 29.47
C THR A 320 3.84 -4.93 30.02
N LYS A 321 2.58 -5.13 30.38
CA LYS A 321 2.10 -6.41 30.92
C LYS A 321 1.07 -7.06 29.99
N LYS A 322 -0.22 -6.95 30.28
CA LYS A 322 -1.25 -7.74 29.61
C LYS A 322 -2.29 -6.86 28.93
N LEU A 323 -2.69 -7.24 27.73
CA LEU A 323 -3.93 -6.78 27.10
C LEU A 323 -4.97 -7.88 27.18
N GLN A 324 -6.08 -7.62 27.87
CA GLN A 324 -7.13 -8.61 28.07
C GLN A 324 -8.48 -8.10 27.57
N ALA A 325 -9.12 -8.88 26.71
CA ALA A 325 -10.50 -8.71 26.30
C ALA A 325 -11.31 -9.93 26.77
N SER A 326 -12.07 -9.77 27.85
CA SER A 326 -12.75 -10.89 28.53
C SER A 326 -14.27 -10.77 28.60
N ASN A 327 -14.86 -9.77 27.93
CA ASN A 327 -16.28 -9.51 27.97
C ASN A 327 -16.90 -9.50 26.56
N GLU A 328 -18.24 -9.67 26.49
CA GLU A 328 -18.98 -9.67 25.22
C GLU A 328 -18.69 -8.42 24.38
N ASN A 329 -18.48 -8.60 23.08
CA ASN A 329 -18.21 -7.54 22.10
C ASN A 329 -17.02 -6.62 22.44
N ALA A 330 -16.10 -7.06 23.30
CA ALA A 330 -14.85 -6.37 23.52
C ALA A 330 -14.02 -6.44 22.21
N THR A 331 -13.72 -5.30 21.64
CA THR A 331 -13.10 -5.23 20.30
C THR A 331 -11.75 -4.49 20.36
N ILE A 332 -10.76 -5.07 19.73
CA ILE A 332 -9.43 -4.47 19.55
C ILE A 332 -9.13 -4.43 18.06
N VAL A 333 -8.79 -3.27 17.55
CA VAL A 333 -8.34 -3.09 16.16
C VAL A 333 -6.96 -2.45 16.19
N ASN A 334 -5.97 -3.16 15.67
CA ASN A 334 -4.62 -2.65 15.49
C ASN A 334 -4.35 -2.37 14.01
N ASN A 335 -4.29 -1.11 13.62
CA ASN A 335 -4.03 -0.70 12.25
C ASN A 335 -2.56 -0.26 12.03
N LYS A 336 -1.75 -0.14 13.13
CA LYS A 336 -0.36 0.29 13.01
C LYS A 336 0.56 -0.58 13.90
N ASN A 337 1.14 -0.04 14.94
CA ASN A 337 2.11 -0.76 15.77
C ASN A 337 1.58 -0.96 17.18
N MET A 338 1.58 -2.21 17.64
CA MET A 338 1.21 -2.56 19.00
C MET A 338 2.24 -3.54 19.57
N THR A 339 2.84 -3.19 20.70
CA THR A 339 3.82 -4.02 21.41
C THR A 339 3.31 -4.34 22.80
N ILE A 340 3.23 -5.61 23.15
CA ILE A 340 2.59 -6.10 24.37
C ILE A 340 3.41 -7.27 24.94
N ASN A 341 3.41 -7.46 26.25
CA ASN A 341 4.02 -8.68 26.81
C ASN A 341 3.09 -9.89 26.66
N GLU A 342 1.79 -9.77 27.00
CA GLU A 342 0.81 -10.85 26.90
C GLU A 342 -0.50 -10.34 26.31
N VAL A 343 -1.14 -11.15 25.46
CA VAL A 343 -2.48 -10.93 24.91
C VAL A 343 -3.40 -12.06 25.34
N GLU A 344 -4.56 -11.73 25.90
CA GLU A 344 -5.59 -12.70 26.27
C GLU A 344 -6.96 -12.28 25.73
N ILE A 345 -7.49 -13.06 24.76
CA ILE A 345 -8.80 -12.87 24.16
C ILE A 345 -9.69 -14.01 24.61
N THR A 346 -10.69 -13.69 25.43
CA THR A 346 -11.60 -14.67 25.98
C THR A 346 -13.06 -14.25 25.76
N GLN A 347 -13.99 -15.22 25.74
CA GLN A 347 -15.42 -15.01 25.54
C GLN A 347 -15.94 -14.96 24.09
N ASN A 348 -17.20 -15.35 23.94
CA ASN A 348 -17.89 -15.68 22.69
C ASN A 348 -17.88 -14.61 21.58
N THR A 349 -17.49 -13.38 21.86
CA THR A 349 -17.49 -12.27 20.91
C THR A 349 -16.28 -11.35 21.07
N GLY A 350 -15.29 -11.75 21.88
CA GLY A 350 -14.02 -11.03 21.98
C GLY A 350 -13.24 -11.14 20.68
N LEU A 351 -12.91 -10.01 20.06
CA LEU A 351 -12.23 -9.95 18.77
C LEU A 351 -11.03 -9.04 18.82
N LEU A 352 -9.88 -9.56 18.36
CA LEU A 352 -8.73 -8.74 17.99
C LEU A 352 -8.52 -8.85 16.47
N THR A 353 -8.59 -7.72 15.76
CA THR A 353 -8.23 -7.61 14.35
C THR A 353 -6.91 -6.88 14.23
N ASN A 354 -5.91 -7.55 13.67
CA ASN A 354 -4.59 -6.96 13.42
C ASN A 354 -4.40 -6.65 11.94
N ASN A 355 -4.48 -5.37 11.57
CA ASN A 355 -4.18 -4.85 10.24
C ASN A 355 -2.77 -4.23 10.15
N GLY A 356 -2.05 -4.16 11.28
CA GLY A 356 -0.72 -3.60 11.39
C GLY A 356 0.29 -4.63 11.93
N THR A 357 1.23 -4.19 12.73
CA THR A 357 2.20 -5.06 13.39
C THR A 357 1.82 -5.26 14.86
N LEU A 358 1.63 -6.51 15.26
CA LEU A 358 1.40 -6.93 16.63
C LEU A 358 2.60 -7.74 17.12
N ASN A 359 3.37 -7.18 18.05
CA ASN A 359 4.50 -7.85 18.70
C ASN A 359 4.13 -8.25 20.12
N VAL A 360 4.14 -9.54 20.43
CA VAL A 360 3.85 -10.08 21.76
C VAL A 360 5.07 -10.83 22.29
N SER A 361 5.66 -10.31 23.37
CA SER A 361 6.94 -10.82 23.84
C SER A 361 6.85 -12.21 24.49
N ASN A 362 5.71 -12.55 25.09
CA ASN A 362 5.51 -13.81 25.81
C ASN A 362 4.45 -14.70 25.14
N GLU A 363 3.18 -14.44 25.33
CA GLU A 363 2.11 -15.37 24.90
C GLU A 363 0.88 -14.63 24.35
N ILE A 364 0.32 -15.20 23.30
CA ILE A 364 -1.05 -14.94 22.85
C ILE A 364 -1.93 -16.12 23.30
N LYS A 365 -2.94 -15.87 24.13
CA LYS A 365 -3.92 -16.83 24.56
C LYS A 365 -5.31 -16.50 24.04
N ILE A 366 -5.96 -17.49 23.43
CA ILE A 366 -7.33 -17.36 22.90
C ILE A 366 -8.16 -18.46 23.53
N SER A 367 -9.23 -18.08 24.25
CA SER A 367 -10.07 -19.06 24.95
C SER A 367 -11.56 -18.71 24.85
N ASN A 368 -12.44 -19.66 25.20
CA ASN A 368 -13.88 -19.46 25.31
C ASN A 368 -14.51 -18.82 24.06
N ASN A 369 -14.17 -19.31 22.87
CA ASN A 369 -14.59 -18.82 21.56
C ASN A 369 -14.11 -17.38 21.20
N GLY A 370 -13.09 -16.87 21.88
CA GLY A 370 -12.38 -15.67 21.46
C GLY A 370 -11.76 -15.86 20.08
N LYS A 371 -11.57 -14.76 19.37
CA LYS A 371 -11.05 -14.77 18.00
C LYS A 371 -9.94 -13.75 17.79
N ILE A 372 -8.88 -14.15 17.09
CA ILE A 372 -7.89 -13.24 16.50
C ILE A 372 -7.92 -13.41 15.00
N LEU A 373 -8.04 -12.28 14.28
CA LEU A 373 -7.87 -12.18 12.84
C LEU A 373 -6.59 -11.39 12.55
N ASN A 374 -5.61 -12.04 11.95
CA ASN A 374 -4.36 -11.39 11.51
C ASN A 374 -4.40 -11.11 10.02
N ASN A 375 -4.51 -9.85 9.64
CA ASN A 375 -4.46 -9.40 8.24
C ASN A 375 -3.05 -8.92 7.83
N ASN A 376 -2.09 -8.80 8.79
CA ASN A 376 -0.75 -8.33 8.47
C ASN A 376 0.31 -9.12 9.26
N THR A 377 0.97 -8.55 10.25
CA THR A 377 2.09 -9.21 10.94
C THR A 377 1.78 -9.49 12.41
N VAL A 378 1.93 -10.73 12.83
CA VAL A 378 1.94 -11.15 14.24
C VAL A 378 3.25 -11.83 14.55
N ASN A 379 3.95 -11.35 15.58
CA ASN A 379 5.11 -12.00 16.18
C ASN A 379 4.81 -12.33 17.63
N SER A 380 5.01 -13.57 18.06
CA SER A 380 4.84 -13.97 19.46
C SER A 380 5.85 -15.06 19.83
N ASN A 381 6.14 -15.19 21.12
CA ASN A 381 6.88 -16.36 21.59
C ASN A 381 5.98 -17.60 21.60
N ASN A 382 4.77 -17.52 22.19
CA ASN A 382 3.85 -18.65 22.19
C ASN A 382 2.45 -18.24 21.71
N LEU A 383 1.71 -19.23 21.18
CA LEU A 383 0.28 -19.10 20.84
C LEU A 383 -0.47 -20.29 21.43
N THR A 384 -1.43 -20.01 22.32
CA THR A 384 -2.25 -21.04 22.96
C THR A 384 -3.73 -20.83 22.66
N LEU A 385 -4.39 -21.88 22.15
CA LEU A 385 -5.82 -21.90 21.90
C LEU A 385 -6.49 -22.91 22.87
N ASP A 386 -7.52 -22.46 23.57
CA ASP A 386 -8.40 -23.24 24.43
C ASP A 386 -9.87 -22.91 24.12
N ASN A 387 -10.46 -23.60 23.16
CA ASN A 387 -11.72 -23.23 22.52
C ASN A 387 -11.66 -21.86 21.84
N GLY A 388 -10.59 -21.57 21.09
CA GLY A 388 -10.39 -20.30 20.42
C GLY A 388 -10.12 -20.45 18.92
N THR A 389 -10.19 -19.33 18.20
CA THR A 389 -9.92 -19.26 16.76
C THR A 389 -8.80 -18.27 16.45
N PHE A 390 -7.81 -18.73 15.69
CA PHE A 390 -6.78 -17.88 15.09
C PHE A 390 -6.87 -17.98 13.57
N GLU A 391 -7.17 -16.88 12.91
CA GLU A 391 -7.19 -16.78 11.44
C GLU A 391 -6.06 -15.89 10.96
N ASN A 392 -5.24 -16.43 10.05
CA ASN A 392 -4.07 -15.75 9.50
C ASN A 392 -4.26 -15.50 8.00
N GLU A 393 -4.46 -14.25 7.64
CA GLU A 393 -4.45 -13.74 6.27
C GLU A 393 -3.10 -13.06 5.92
N GLY A 394 -2.26 -12.83 6.95
CA GLY A 394 -0.96 -12.18 6.84
C GLY A 394 0.18 -13.12 7.19
N VAL A 395 1.21 -12.59 7.84
CA VAL A 395 2.37 -13.35 8.33
C VAL A 395 2.28 -13.53 9.83
N THR A 396 2.43 -14.77 10.27
CA THR A 396 2.51 -15.11 11.70
C THR A 396 3.81 -15.85 11.97
N THR A 397 4.57 -15.37 12.97
CA THR A 397 5.79 -16.01 13.46
C THR A 397 5.68 -16.28 14.95
N ILE A 398 5.71 -17.56 15.32
CA ILE A 398 5.73 -18.04 16.70
C ILE A 398 7.10 -18.66 16.95
N THR A 399 7.93 -17.99 17.75
CA THR A 399 9.31 -18.45 18.01
C THR A 399 9.40 -19.63 18.95
N GLY A 400 8.35 -19.91 19.72
CA GLY A 400 8.18 -21.06 20.60
C GLY A 400 7.10 -22.02 20.11
N THR A 401 6.13 -22.31 20.94
CA THR A 401 5.12 -23.35 20.68
C THR A 401 3.76 -22.75 20.33
N THR A 402 3.16 -23.27 19.26
CA THR A 402 1.73 -23.14 19.00
C THR A 402 1.02 -24.35 19.57
N SER A 403 0.06 -24.15 20.48
CA SER A 403 -0.69 -25.24 21.12
C SER A 403 -2.20 -25.06 21.02
N SER A 404 -2.92 -26.17 20.81
CA SER A 404 -4.38 -26.21 20.84
C SER A 404 -4.87 -27.44 21.56
N THR A 405 -5.79 -27.29 22.52
CA THR A 405 -6.05 -28.33 23.52
C THR A 405 -7.50 -28.84 23.53
N ASN A 406 -8.45 -28.23 22.84
CA ASN A 406 -9.86 -28.55 22.95
C ASN A 406 -10.60 -28.62 21.60
N ASN A 407 -11.82 -29.19 21.64
CA ASN A 407 -12.62 -29.60 20.48
C ASN A 407 -13.02 -28.47 19.50
N THR A 408 -13.01 -27.21 19.92
CA THR A 408 -13.41 -26.06 19.08
C THR A 408 -12.23 -25.18 18.67
N CYS A 409 -11.00 -25.62 18.95
CA CYS A 409 -9.83 -24.87 18.50
C CYS A 409 -9.69 -24.91 16.97
N LEU A 410 -9.56 -23.75 16.38
CA LEU A 410 -9.32 -23.61 14.95
C LEU A 410 -8.11 -22.70 14.68
N ILE A 411 -7.16 -23.24 13.95
CA ILE A 411 -6.11 -22.47 13.31
C ILE A 411 -6.38 -22.49 11.81
N ARG A 412 -6.63 -21.34 11.19
CA ARG A 412 -6.77 -21.19 9.75
C ARG A 412 -5.63 -20.35 9.23
N ASN A 413 -4.86 -20.90 8.30
CA ASN A 413 -3.77 -20.18 7.66
C ASN A 413 -4.05 -20.02 6.17
N ASN A 414 -4.20 -18.79 5.72
CA ASN A 414 -4.39 -18.45 4.31
C ASN A 414 -3.14 -17.78 3.69
N ASN A 415 -2.05 -17.63 4.47
CA ASN A 415 -0.80 -17.06 3.99
C ASN A 415 0.40 -17.77 4.63
N MET A 416 1.29 -17.07 5.30
CA MET A 416 2.50 -17.63 5.91
C MET A 416 2.35 -17.76 7.41
N PHE A 417 2.52 -18.98 7.92
CA PHE A 417 2.56 -19.25 9.36
C PHE A 417 3.82 -20.07 9.70
N THR A 418 4.65 -19.55 10.58
CA THR A 418 5.85 -20.23 11.06
C THR A 418 5.76 -20.42 12.56
N THR A 419 6.03 -21.64 13.05
CA THR A 419 6.13 -21.93 14.49
C THR A 419 7.31 -22.85 14.75
N TYR A 420 7.96 -22.73 15.92
CA TYR A 420 9.03 -23.64 16.27
C TYR A 420 8.50 -25.07 16.51
N SER A 421 7.45 -25.20 17.30
CA SER A 421 6.75 -26.48 17.49
C SER A 421 5.23 -26.29 17.43
N LEU A 422 4.51 -27.33 16.99
CA LEU A 422 3.06 -27.37 16.97
C LEU A 422 2.58 -28.56 17.79
N LYS A 423 1.68 -28.30 18.76
CA LYS A 423 1.01 -29.34 19.53
C LYS A 423 -0.51 -29.20 19.41
N MET A 424 -1.18 -30.24 18.89
CA MET A 424 -2.63 -30.24 18.72
C MET A 424 -3.23 -31.49 19.35
N GLN A 425 -4.36 -31.30 20.03
CA GLN A 425 -5.09 -32.43 20.64
C GLN A 425 -6.59 -32.10 20.81
N GLY A 426 -7.42 -33.10 21.10
CA GLY A 426 -8.78 -32.89 21.49
C GLY A 426 -9.72 -32.43 20.38
N ASN A 427 -9.62 -32.98 19.16
CA ASN A 427 -10.36 -32.62 17.95
C ASN A 427 -10.12 -31.19 17.43
N ALA A 428 -9.01 -30.57 17.83
CA ALA A 428 -8.56 -29.29 17.25
C ALA A 428 -8.35 -29.43 15.73
N LYS A 429 -8.52 -28.32 15.01
CA LYS A 429 -8.40 -28.28 13.56
C LYS A 429 -7.34 -27.29 13.11
N LEU A 430 -6.49 -27.73 12.18
CA LEU A 430 -5.63 -26.87 11.38
C LEU A 430 -6.12 -26.89 9.93
N ILE A 431 -6.50 -25.74 9.39
CA ILE A 431 -6.78 -25.57 7.97
C ILE A 431 -5.68 -24.72 7.39
N ASN A 432 -4.81 -25.31 6.58
CA ASN A 432 -3.70 -24.62 5.94
C ASN A 432 -3.95 -24.49 4.44
N ASN A 433 -4.32 -23.32 3.98
CA ASN A 433 -4.58 -23.03 2.57
C ASN A 433 -3.33 -22.47 1.85
N CYS A 434 -2.22 -22.18 2.57
CA CYS A 434 -1.01 -21.64 1.97
C CYS A 434 0.23 -22.30 2.56
N HIS A 435 1.16 -21.58 3.17
CA HIS A 435 2.43 -22.10 3.65
C HIS A 435 2.47 -22.15 5.19
N PHE A 436 2.57 -23.34 5.74
CA PHE A 436 2.68 -23.56 7.18
C PHE A 436 3.98 -24.30 7.50
N VAL A 437 4.82 -23.71 8.35
CA VAL A 437 6.14 -24.25 8.71
C VAL A 437 6.20 -24.56 10.20
N VAL A 438 6.51 -25.80 10.53
CA VAL A 438 6.87 -26.24 11.89
C VAL A 438 8.36 -26.59 11.91
N MET A 439 9.16 -25.76 12.54
CA MET A 439 10.63 -25.87 12.45
C MET A 439 11.19 -27.13 13.15
N ASN A 440 10.53 -27.62 14.21
CA ASN A 440 11.00 -28.74 15.00
C ASN A 440 10.02 -29.91 15.02
N LEU A 441 9.02 -29.90 15.87
CA LEU A 441 8.11 -31.02 16.08
C LEU A 441 6.64 -30.61 15.87
N MET A 442 5.97 -31.35 15.02
CA MET A 442 4.52 -31.33 14.87
C MET A 442 3.93 -32.55 15.57
N ASP A 443 3.34 -32.35 16.76
CA ASP A 443 2.78 -33.41 17.62
C ASP A 443 1.24 -33.29 17.59
N ILE A 444 0.57 -34.26 16.96
CA ILE A 444 -0.87 -34.22 16.75
C ILE A 444 -1.53 -35.51 17.25
N THR A 445 -2.48 -35.33 18.18
CA THR A 445 -3.23 -36.43 18.79
C THR A 445 -4.71 -36.10 18.80
N ASP A 446 -5.54 -37.01 18.28
CA ASP A 446 -7.00 -36.85 18.21
C ASP A 446 -7.43 -35.50 17.60
N ALA A 447 -6.76 -35.08 16.51
CA ALA A 447 -7.01 -33.80 15.82
C ALA A 447 -7.01 -33.97 14.30
N SER A 448 -7.27 -32.92 13.56
CA SER A 448 -7.29 -32.97 12.10
C SER A 448 -6.51 -31.84 11.47
N VAL A 449 -5.89 -32.15 10.33
CA VAL A 449 -5.16 -31.17 9.48
C VAL A 449 -5.72 -31.25 8.08
N SER A 450 -6.05 -30.11 7.50
CA SER A 450 -6.40 -30.01 6.09
C SER A 450 -5.43 -29.06 5.41
N ILE A 451 -4.76 -29.52 4.35
CA ILE A 451 -3.90 -28.72 3.48
C ILE A 451 -4.71 -28.45 2.22
N GLY A 452 -5.03 -27.19 1.99
CA GLY A 452 -5.83 -26.75 0.85
C GLY A 452 -5.15 -26.98 -0.50
N GLN A 453 -5.86 -26.67 -1.57
CA GLN A 453 -5.33 -26.77 -2.92
C GLN A 453 -4.04 -25.92 -3.03
N ASP A 454 -3.01 -26.48 -3.68
CA ASP A 454 -1.70 -25.87 -3.87
C ASP A 454 -0.98 -25.41 -2.56
N GLY A 455 -1.49 -25.82 -1.39
CA GLY A 455 -0.90 -25.48 -0.09
C GLY A 455 0.32 -26.35 0.25
N LEU A 456 1.20 -25.84 1.10
CA LEU A 456 2.39 -26.54 1.61
C LEU A 456 2.41 -26.54 3.15
N LEU A 457 2.64 -27.71 3.72
CA LEU A 457 2.98 -27.86 5.13
C LEU A 457 4.35 -28.51 5.25
N THR A 458 5.27 -27.87 5.95
CA THR A 458 6.63 -28.39 6.18
C THR A 458 6.86 -28.61 7.67
N THR A 459 7.40 -29.76 8.08
CA THR A 459 7.84 -30.03 9.45
C THR A 459 9.14 -30.81 9.45
N ALA A 460 10.01 -30.57 10.44
CA ALA A 460 11.18 -31.41 10.60
C ALA A 460 10.77 -32.80 11.11
N ASN A 461 10.02 -32.87 12.20
CA ASN A 461 9.56 -34.13 12.78
C ASN A 461 8.02 -34.10 12.90
N LEU A 462 7.41 -35.26 12.64
CA LEU A 462 5.98 -35.47 12.79
C LEU A 462 5.70 -36.61 13.78
N HIS A 463 4.83 -36.36 14.73
CA HIS A 463 4.19 -37.38 15.53
C HIS A 463 2.68 -37.33 15.36
N ILE A 464 2.06 -38.42 14.91
CA ILE A 464 0.61 -38.49 14.74
C ILE A 464 0.03 -39.69 15.50
N ASN A 465 -1.10 -39.44 16.17
CA ASN A 465 -1.90 -40.43 16.86
C ASN A 465 -3.40 -40.10 16.61
N ASN A 466 -4.16 -41.07 16.10
CA ASN A 466 -5.58 -40.87 15.72
C ASN A 466 -5.84 -39.58 14.95
N THR A 467 -5.01 -39.30 13.94
CA THR A 467 -5.01 -38.04 13.25
C THR A 467 -5.32 -38.21 11.76
N LEU A 468 -6.26 -37.46 11.23
CA LEU A 468 -6.51 -37.33 9.81
C LEU A 468 -5.76 -36.13 9.25
N ILE A 469 -4.96 -36.35 8.20
CA ILE A 469 -4.28 -35.32 7.42
C ILE A 469 -4.78 -35.39 5.97
N GLU A 470 -5.56 -34.41 5.56
CA GLU A 470 -6.09 -34.30 4.21
C GLU A 470 -5.21 -33.39 3.34
N LEU A 471 -4.87 -33.84 2.16
CA LEU A 471 -4.12 -33.07 1.17
C LEU A 471 -5.02 -32.78 -0.04
N GLY A 472 -5.27 -31.52 -0.29
CA GLY A 472 -6.04 -31.03 -1.42
C GLY A 472 -5.34 -31.22 -2.78
N SER A 473 -5.95 -30.67 -3.84
CA SER A 473 -5.45 -30.79 -5.20
C SER A 473 -4.06 -30.13 -5.32
N ALA A 474 -3.03 -30.89 -5.76
CA ALA A 474 -1.65 -30.43 -5.87
C ALA A 474 -1.02 -29.89 -4.58
N ALA A 475 -1.61 -30.22 -3.43
CA ALA A 475 -1.04 -29.87 -2.13
C ALA A 475 0.22 -30.67 -1.84
N MET A 476 1.07 -30.12 -0.98
CA MET A 476 2.30 -30.78 -0.55
C MET A 476 2.42 -30.82 0.98
N MET A 477 2.97 -31.94 1.48
CA MET A 477 3.46 -32.03 2.84
C MET A 477 4.88 -32.57 2.84
N LYS A 478 5.80 -31.88 3.54
CA LYS A 478 7.21 -32.27 3.66
C LYS A 478 7.57 -32.56 5.11
N ILE A 479 8.06 -33.77 5.36
CA ILE A 479 8.62 -34.19 6.65
C ILE A 479 10.11 -34.44 6.43
N THR A 480 10.94 -33.47 6.86
CA THR A 480 12.35 -33.41 6.45
C THR A 480 13.29 -34.31 7.29
N ASN A 481 12.79 -34.86 8.40
CA ASN A 481 13.56 -35.78 9.25
C ASN A 481 12.73 -37.05 9.53
N ILE A 482 11.93 -37.11 10.58
CA ILE A 482 11.28 -38.35 11.02
C ILE A 482 9.76 -38.16 11.16
N ALA A 483 8.99 -39.10 10.57
CA ALA A 483 7.57 -39.26 10.84
C ALA A 483 7.35 -40.48 11.76
N THR A 484 6.69 -40.27 12.89
CA THR A 484 6.39 -41.30 13.91
C THR A 484 4.86 -41.49 14.00
N TYR A 485 4.41 -42.74 13.99
CA TYR A 485 3.00 -43.10 13.90
C TYR A 485 2.57 -43.95 15.08
N LYS A 486 1.38 -43.64 15.63
CA LYS A 486 0.72 -44.39 16.69
C LYS A 486 -0.79 -44.41 16.45
N TYR A 487 -1.45 -45.56 16.54
CA TYR A 487 -2.89 -45.77 16.49
C TYR A 487 -3.65 -45.09 15.34
N ASN A 488 -3.19 -45.15 14.09
CA ASN A 488 -3.99 -44.70 12.94
C ASN A 488 -4.81 -45.85 12.36
N THR A 489 -6.11 -45.66 12.27
CA THR A 489 -7.07 -46.60 11.64
C THR A 489 -7.40 -46.17 10.21
N SER A 490 -8.32 -46.88 9.54
CA SER A 490 -8.79 -46.47 8.19
C SER A 490 -9.47 -45.08 8.14
N SER A 491 -9.87 -44.52 9.27
CA SER A 491 -10.41 -43.16 9.36
C SER A 491 -9.34 -42.09 9.59
N TYR A 492 -8.07 -42.48 9.76
CA TYR A 492 -6.96 -41.58 10.06
C TYR A 492 -5.81 -41.83 9.10
N GLY A 493 -4.78 -41.02 9.14
CA GLY A 493 -3.62 -41.12 8.24
C GLY A 493 -3.61 -40.02 7.20
N PHE A 494 -3.11 -40.28 6.01
CA PHE A 494 -2.92 -39.29 4.96
C PHE A 494 -3.86 -39.56 3.77
N HIS A 495 -4.74 -38.63 3.49
CA HIS A 495 -5.74 -38.75 2.42
C HIS A 495 -5.59 -37.66 1.37
N GLY A 496 -5.33 -38.03 0.12
CA GLY A 496 -5.36 -37.13 -1.03
C GLY A 496 -6.81 -36.92 -1.49
N VAL A 497 -7.41 -35.77 -1.16
CA VAL A 497 -8.83 -35.48 -1.40
C VAL A 497 -9.10 -34.64 -2.65
N GLY A 498 -8.07 -34.17 -3.34
CA GLY A 498 -8.20 -33.30 -4.50
C GLY A 498 -8.30 -34.01 -5.85
N ALA A 499 -8.69 -33.27 -6.91
CA ALA A 499 -8.77 -33.79 -8.28
C ALA A 499 -7.39 -34.06 -8.89
N LYS A 500 -6.38 -33.26 -8.54
CA LYS A 500 -4.97 -33.53 -8.89
C LYS A 500 -4.29 -34.23 -7.73
N LYS A 501 -3.31 -35.05 -8.06
CA LYS A 501 -2.54 -35.79 -7.09
C LYS A 501 -1.77 -34.85 -6.16
N ALA A 502 -1.82 -35.10 -4.85
CA ALA A 502 -1.01 -34.43 -3.85
C ALA A 502 0.30 -35.18 -3.60
N LEU A 503 1.31 -34.50 -3.07
CA LEU A 503 2.63 -35.08 -2.79
C LEU A 503 2.94 -35.07 -1.29
N LEU A 504 3.20 -36.27 -0.73
CA LEU A 504 3.70 -36.43 0.63
C LEU A 504 5.16 -36.87 0.58
N GLN A 505 6.07 -36.00 1.02
CA GLN A 505 7.49 -36.31 1.11
C GLN A 505 7.88 -36.64 2.55
N ILE A 506 8.49 -37.81 2.78
CA ILE A 506 8.90 -38.29 4.10
C ILE A 506 10.33 -38.78 4.03
N ALA A 507 11.27 -38.13 4.73
CA ALA A 507 12.65 -38.56 4.77
C ALA A 507 12.78 -39.94 5.43
N LYS A 508 12.13 -40.12 6.58
CA LYS A 508 12.11 -41.39 7.29
C LYS A 508 10.81 -41.62 8.04
N ALA A 509 10.20 -42.79 7.86
CA ALA A 509 9.02 -43.20 8.61
C ALA A 509 9.39 -44.26 9.66
N VAL A 510 8.97 -44.05 10.90
CA VAL A 510 9.25 -44.99 12.02
C VAL A 510 7.98 -45.27 12.84
N LYS A 511 7.91 -46.41 13.46
CA LYS A 511 6.87 -46.71 14.44
C LYS A 511 7.18 -46.02 15.77
N HIS A 512 6.19 -45.67 16.55
CA HIS A 512 6.37 -45.21 17.94
C HIS A 512 6.72 -46.36 18.83
N ASN A 513 7.79 -46.21 19.63
CA ASN A 513 8.33 -47.33 20.44
C ASN A 513 7.35 -47.89 21.47
N ASP A 514 6.44 -47.06 21.99
CA ASP A 514 5.46 -47.42 23.02
C ASP A 514 4.11 -47.90 22.45
N ALA A 515 4.00 -48.02 21.13
CA ALA A 515 2.71 -48.33 20.49
C ALA A 515 2.46 -49.84 20.46
N TYR A 516 1.30 -50.22 20.98
CA TYR A 516 0.78 -51.62 20.89
C TYR A 516 0.40 -51.96 19.43
N ALA A 517 -0.14 -50.98 18.71
CA ALA A 517 -0.44 -51.11 17.28
C ALA A 517 -0.05 -49.83 16.51
N ASN A 518 0.66 -49.99 15.40
CA ASN A 518 1.11 -48.91 14.53
C ASN A 518 0.53 -49.16 13.12
N ILE A 519 -0.69 -48.67 12.90
CA ILE A 519 -1.33 -48.74 11.60
C ILE A 519 -1.25 -47.35 10.99
N ILE A 520 -0.75 -47.25 9.76
CA ILE A 520 -0.77 -46.02 9.02
C ILE A 520 -1.55 -46.25 7.72
N HIS A 521 -2.52 -45.40 7.48
CA HIS A 521 -3.40 -45.42 6.33
C HIS A 521 -3.05 -44.34 5.33
N TYR A 522 -2.98 -44.72 4.05
CA TYR A 522 -2.77 -43.82 2.93
C TYR A 522 -3.87 -44.04 1.93
N ALA A 523 -4.60 -43.00 1.57
CA ALA A 523 -5.77 -43.09 0.71
C ALA A 523 -5.87 -41.99 -0.31
N GLY A 524 -6.68 -42.22 -1.33
CA GLY A 524 -7.09 -41.25 -2.29
C GLY A 524 -6.01 -40.85 -3.29
N ASN A 525 -6.11 -39.64 -3.85
CA ASN A 525 -5.25 -39.16 -4.93
C ASN A 525 -3.92 -38.61 -4.38
N LEU A 526 -3.01 -39.52 -3.96
CA LEU A 526 -1.80 -39.21 -3.21
C LEU A 526 -0.59 -39.92 -3.84
N GLU A 527 0.52 -39.21 -3.96
CA GLU A 527 1.85 -39.80 -4.21
C GLU A 527 2.71 -39.63 -2.97
N ILE A 528 3.40 -40.71 -2.57
CA ILE A 528 4.26 -40.76 -1.42
C ILE A 528 5.70 -40.96 -1.88
N GLU A 529 6.53 -40.00 -1.58
CA GLU A 529 7.97 -40.06 -1.75
C GLU A 529 8.59 -40.28 -0.37
N CYS A 530 9.18 -41.46 -0.15
CA CYS A 530 9.76 -41.83 1.13
C CYS A 530 11.04 -42.62 0.93
N TYR A 531 12.14 -42.18 1.59
CA TYR A 531 13.43 -42.85 1.54
C TYR A 531 13.42 -44.15 2.35
N ASP A 532 13.03 -44.07 3.61
CA ASP A 532 13.08 -45.19 4.56
C ASP A 532 11.66 -45.37 5.18
N HIS A 533 10.84 -46.12 4.45
CA HIS A 533 9.52 -46.50 4.95
C HIS A 533 9.51 -48.01 5.14
N PRO A 534 9.11 -48.54 6.34
CA PRO A 534 8.98 -49.97 6.54
C PRO A 534 8.07 -50.60 5.50
N ALA A 535 8.65 -51.37 4.56
CA ALA A 535 7.95 -51.82 3.34
C ALA A 535 6.82 -52.83 3.61
N LYS A 536 6.93 -53.59 4.70
CA LYS A 536 5.89 -54.47 5.27
C LYS A 536 6.12 -54.63 6.76
N MET A 537 5.14 -54.27 7.52
CA MET A 537 5.06 -54.68 8.92
C MET A 537 4.53 -56.11 8.93
N ILE A 538 5.34 -57.04 9.43
CA ILE A 538 5.02 -58.48 9.38
C ILE A 538 4.04 -58.83 10.51
N ASP A 539 3.81 -57.93 11.44
CA ASP A 539 2.94 -58.09 12.61
C ASP A 539 1.53 -57.57 12.30
N PRO A 540 0.47 -58.32 12.62
CA PRO A 540 -0.90 -57.88 12.42
C PRO A 540 -1.26 -56.56 13.14
N TYR A 541 -0.44 -56.14 14.13
CA TYR A 541 -0.64 -54.92 14.88
C TYR A 541 0.18 -53.72 14.31
N ASN A 542 1.06 -53.97 13.32
CA ASN A 542 1.92 -52.99 12.71
C ASN A 542 1.79 -53.07 11.20
N GLN A 543 0.89 -52.27 10.60
CA GLN A 543 0.55 -52.38 9.19
C GLN A 543 0.62 -51.01 8.50
N ARG A 544 1.03 -51.05 7.25
CA ARG A 544 0.87 -49.97 6.28
C ARG A 544 -0.32 -50.31 5.38
N TRP A 545 -1.33 -49.49 5.40
CA TRP A 545 -2.49 -49.63 4.55
C TRP A 545 -2.48 -48.65 3.39
N THR A 546 -2.55 -49.11 2.16
CA THR A 546 -2.54 -48.31 0.96
C THR A 546 -3.78 -48.66 0.14
N GLU A 547 -4.63 -47.67 -0.13
CA GLU A 547 -5.80 -47.81 -0.97
C GLU A 547 -5.49 -47.53 -2.43
N ASN A 548 -6.45 -47.88 -3.34
CA ASN A 548 -6.37 -47.55 -4.75
C ASN A 548 -6.28 -46.01 -4.95
N GLY A 549 -5.43 -45.57 -5.88
CA GLY A 549 -5.17 -44.17 -6.18
C GLY A 549 -3.84 -43.66 -5.58
N VAL A 550 -3.34 -44.29 -4.54
CA VAL A 550 -2.02 -43.96 -3.96
C VAL A 550 -0.89 -44.56 -4.81
N THR A 551 0.12 -43.76 -5.07
CA THR A 551 1.37 -44.19 -5.73
C THR A 551 2.56 -44.03 -4.81
N TRP A 552 3.53 -44.90 -4.93
CA TRP A 552 4.78 -44.86 -4.15
C TRP A 552 5.95 -44.55 -5.06
N ALA A 553 6.76 -43.59 -4.62
CA ALA A 553 8.05 -43.29 -5.22
C ALA A 553 9.15 -43.44 -4.14
N GLY A 554 10.34 -43.89 -4.51
CA GLY A 554 11.51 -43.85 -3.64
C GLY A 554 11.95 -42.39 -3.43
N GLU A 555 12.96 -42.19 -2.56
CA GLU A 555 13.56 -40.89 -2.36
C GLU A 555 14.01 -40.30 -3.72
N GLY A 556 13.60 -39.07 -3.99
CA GLY A 556 13.87 -38.44 -5.29
C GLY A 556 13.26 -39.11 -6.47
N GLY A 557 12.37 -40.11 -6.32
CA GLY A 557 11.78 -40.91 -7.36
C GLY A 557 10.43 -40.42 -7.86
N SER A 558 9.83 -39.42 -7.25
CA SER A 558 8.55 -38.84 -7.71
C SER A 558 8.69 -38.27 -9.12
N THR A 559 7.69 -38.52 -9.96
CA THR A 559 7.54 -37.92 -11.29
C THR A 559 6.36 -36.95 -11.32
N LEU A 560 5.77 -36.71 -10.18
CA LEU A 560 4.63 -35.80 -10.02
C LEU A 560 5.08 -34.35 -10.11
N VAL A 561 4.59 -33.63 -11.10
CA VAL A 561 4.86 -32.21 -11.29
C VAL A 561 3.85 -31.42 -10.48
N ILE A 562 4.31 -30.72 -9.44
CA ILE A 562 3.55 -29.68 -8.74
C ILE A 562 4.23 -28.36 -9.05
N ALA A 563 3.52 -27.49 -9.76
CA ALA A 563 4.05 -26.17 -10.09
C ALA A 563 4.26 -25.35 -8.83
N PRO A 564 5.36 -24.59 -8.72
CA PRO A 564 5.53 -23.64 -7.63
C PRO A 564 4.44 -22.57 -7.71
N THR A 565 3.92 -22.20 -6.53
CA THR A 565 2.94 -21.14 -6.31
C THR A 565 3.43 -20.28 -5.16
N GLU A 566 2.68 -19.26 -4.80
CA GLU A 566 2.91 -18.45 -3.59
C GLU A 566 2.95 -19.26 -2.30
N CYS A 567 2.16 -20.33 -2.29
CA CYS A 567 1.93 -21.16 -1.12
C CYS A 567 2.76 -22.45 -1.12
N ASN A 568 3.45 -22.75 -2.22
CA ASN A 568 4.12 -24.00 -2.43
C ASN A 568 5.39 -23.78 -3.26
N ASP A 569 6.55 -24.15 -2.72
CA ASP A 569 7.84 -24.03 -3.40
C ASP A 569 8.00 -24.99 -4.60
N GLY A 570 6.95 -25.73 -4.92
CA GLY A 570 6.90 -26.71 -5.97
C GLY A 570 7.65 -27.96 -5.58
N GLY A 571 7.45 -29.03 -6.36
CA GLY A 571 8.27 -30.00 -6.04
C GLY A 571 8.09 -31.37 -6.45
N TYR A 572 8.98 -31.75 -7.22
CA TYR A 572 9.45 -33.07 -7.20
C TYR A 572 10.93 -33.09 -7.61
N SER A 573 11.66 -34.10 -7.13
CA SER A 573 13.10 -34.21 -7.35
C SER A 573 13.49 -34.62 -8.77
N ASN A 574 12.53 -34.99 -9.60
CA ASN A 574 12.71 -35.36 -11.01
C ASN A 574 11.94 -34.45 -11.98
N ALA A 575 11.66 -33.20 -11.60
CA ALA A 575 11.28 -32.18 -12.58
C ALA A 575 12.26 -32.29 -13.77
N PRO A 576 11.78 -32.21 -15.03
CA PRO A 576 12.70 -32.03 -16.11
C PRO A 576 13.67 -30.97 -15.68
N ILE A 577 14.96 -31.30 -15.60
CA ILE A 577 15.98 -30.34 -15.17
C ILE A 577 15.81 -29.14 -16.09
N VAL A 578 15.14 -28.08 -15.59
CA VAL A 578 15.09 -26.83 -16.33
C VAL A 578 16.56 -26.41 -16.39
N GLN A 579 17.14 -26.55 -17.56
CA GLN A 579 18.54 -26.15 -17.72
C GLN A 579 18.62 -24.67 -17.39
N PRO A 580 19.54 -24.28 -16.53
CA PRO A 580 19.71 -22.87 -16.22
C PRO A 580 20.02 -22.14 -17.52
N SER A 581 19.36 -21.01 -17.72
CA SER A 581 19.55 -20.17 -18.91
C SER A 581 19.61 -18.70 -18.49
N ASN A 582 20.39 -17.93 -19.24
CA ASN A 582 20.36 -16.49 -19.10
C ASN A 582 19.03 -15.91 -19.57
N PRO A 583 18.59 -14.79 -19.00
CA PRO A 583 17.51 -14.00 -19.58
C PRO A 583 17.82 -13.65 -21.03
N VAL A 584 16.78 -13.59 -21.84
CA VAL A 584 16.94 -13.16 -23.25
C VAL A 584 17.06 -11.64 -23.27
N PHE A 585 18.18 -11.13 -23.79
CA PHE A 585 18.37 -9.68 -23.95
C PHE A 585 17.94 -9.22 -25.35
N PRO A 586 17.44 -7.99 -25.48
CA PRO A 586 17.22 -7.03 -24.41
C PRO A 586 16.01 -7.39 -23.52
N ILE A 587 16.07 -7.03 -22.23
CA ILE A 587 14.95 -7.15 -21.31
C ILE A 587 14.06 -5.91 -21.45
N ILE A 588 12.75 -6.12 -21.53
CA ILE A 588 11.77 -5.04 -21.57
C ILE A 588 10.94 -5.06 -20.28
N TRP A 589 10.80 -3.91 -19.64
CA TRP A 589 9.91 -3.76 -18.49
C TRP A 589 9.09 -2.46 -18.56
N TYR A 590 7.89 -2.51 -17.97
CA TYR A 590 6.96 -1.40 -17.92
C TYR A 590 7.07 -0.73 -16.56
N GLY A 591 7.42 0.56 -16.55
CA GLY A 591 7.51 1.32 -15.31
C GLY A 591 6.14 1.78 -14.79
N SER A 592 6.19 2.52 -13.67
CA SER A 592 4.99 3.05 -13.01
C SER A 592 4.22 4.01 -13.90
N ASP A 593 2.90 3.94 -13.83
CA ASP A 593 2.00 4.89 -14.44
C ASP A 593 2.13 6.27 -13.79
N VAL A 594 2.02 7.33 -14.59
CA VAL A 594 1.97 8.71 -14.10
C VAL A 594 0.84 9.46 -14.79
N THR A 595 0.05 10.19 -14.03
CA THR A 595 -0.93 11.14 -14.56
C THR A 595 -0.44 12.55 -14.28
N TYR A 596 -0.28 13.34 -15.32
CA TYR A 596 0.08 14.75 -15.26
C TYR A 596 -1.17 15.60 -15.43
N LEU A 597 -1.32 16.56 -14.53
CA LEU A 597 -2.42 17.52 -14.48
C LEU A 597 -1.86 18.91 -14.66
N PHE A 598 -2.50 19.76 -15.46
CA PHE A 598 -2.06 21.13 -15.69
C PHE A 598 -3.22 22.09 -15.65
N GLU A 599 -2.93 23.31 -15.12
CA GLU A 599 -3.71 24.53 -15.21
C GLU A 599 -3.12 25.44 -16.30
N ASP A 600 -3.96 26.10 -17.07
CA ASP A 600 -3.54 26.91 -18.22
C ASP A 600 -3.46 28.43 -17.94
N ASN A 601 -3.83 28.85 -16.74
CA ASN A 601 -3.89 30.28 -16.37
C ASN A 601 -2.56 30.87 -15.91
N TRP A 602 -1.47 30.09 -15.82
CA TRP A 602 -0.16 30.64 -15.50
C TRP A 602 0.15 31.90 -16.35
N PRO A 603 0.70 32.98 -15.74
CA PRO A 603 1.24 33.11 -14.39
C PRO A 603 0.23 33.59 -13.31
N PHE A 604 -1.06 33.46 -13.55
CA PHE A 604 -2.13 33.72 -12.59
C PHE A 604 -2.72 32.39 -12.11
N LEU A 605 -3.21 32.37 -10.87
CA LEU A 605 -3.90 31.17 -10.34
C LEU A 605 -5.23 30.97 -11.07
N GLY A 606 -5.59 29.68 -11.31
CA GLY A 606 -6.83 29.23 -11.93
C GLY A 606 -7.90 28.82 -10.93
N ASP A 607 -8.87 28.00 -11.35
CA ASP A 607 -9.93 27.44 -10.49
C ASP A 607 -9.49 26.16 -9.76
N TYR A 608 -8.30 25.67 -10.06
CA TYR A 608 -7.64 24.59 -9.36
C TYR A 608 -8.37 23.25 -9.43
N ASP A 609 -9.07 23.02 -10.51
CA ASP A 609 -9.63 21.70 -10.80
C ASP A 609 -8.58 20.78 -11.47
N MET A 610 -7.44 21.37 -11.86
CA MET A 610 -6.26 20.67 -12.37
C MET A 610 -6.58 19.76 -13.57
N ASN A 611 -7.51 20.16 -14.42
CA ASN A 611 -7.99 19.33 -15.51
C ASN A 611 -7.94 20.00 -16.89
N ASP A 612 -7.38 21.23 -17.01
CA ASP A 612 -7.21 21.92 -18.28
C ASP A 612 -6.44 21.07 -19.31
N VAL A 613 -5.46 20.30 -18.84
CA VAL A 613 -4.83 19.23 -19.62
C VAL A 613 -4.56 18.04 -18.71
N VAL A 614 -5.20 16.90 -19.00
CA VAL A 614 -4.92 15.63 -18.31
C VAL A 614 -4.18 14.69 -19.25
N LEU A 615 -2.92 14.45 -18.92
CA LEU A 615 -2.02 13.62 -19.71
C LEU A 615 -1.55 12.41 -18.90
N TYR A 616 -1.94 11.21 -19.30
CA TYR A 616 -1.43 9.97 -18.71
C TYR A 616 -0.20 9.48 -19.46
N MET A 617 0.76 8.91 -18.76
CA MET A 617 1.98 8.37 -19.35
C MET A 617 2.36 7.04 -18.70
N LYS A 618 2.81 6.08 -19.52
CA LYS A 618 3.41 4.82 -19.11
C LYS A 618 4.74 4.62 -19.83
N PRO A 619 5.87 4.53 -19.09
CA PRO A 619 7.17 4.29 -19.69
C PRO A 619 7.43 2.79 -19.90
N GLU A 620 8.18 2.47 -20.95
CA GLU A 620 8.69 1.14 -21.25
C GLU A 620 10.20 1.24 -21.46
N TYR A 621 10.96 0.46 -20.71
CA TYR A 621 12.42 0.49 -20.73
C TYR A 621 12.98 -0.78 -21.38
N THR A 622 13.94 -0.62 -22.27
CA THR A 622 14.68 -1.72 -22.92
C THR A 622 16.10 -1.73 -22.37
N LEU A 623 16.46 -2.78 -21.62
CA LEU A 623 17.73 -2.91 -20.92
C LEU A 623 18.68 -3.88 -21.60
N ASN A 624 19.98 -3.56 -21.58
CA ASN A 624 21.06 -4.49 -21.92
C ASN A 624 21.53 -5.30 -20.69
N GLU A 625 22.50 -6.18 -20.87
CA GLU A 625 23.11 -7.01 -19.82
C GLU A 625 23.74 -6.21 -18.67
N GLY A 626 24.14 -4.96 -18.91
CA GLY A 626 24.71 -4.06 -17.90
C GLY A 626 23.65 -3.22 -17.18
N ASN A 627 22.37 -3.60 -17.22
CA ASN A 627 21.24 -2.85 -16.63
C ASN A 627 21.15 -1.40 -17.14
N LYS A 628 21.63 -1.10 -18.35
CA LYS A 628 21.56 0.23 -18.98
C LYS A 628 20.43 0.26 -20.00
N VAL A 629 19.72 1.39 -20.06
CA VAL A 629 18.64 1.64 -21.02
C VAL A 629 19.23 1.91 -22.41
N THR A 630 18.88 1.07 -23.35
CA THR A 630 19.22 1.25 -24.78
C THR A 630 18.13 2.00 -25.53
N GLN A 631 16.87 1.82 -25.06
CA GLN A 631 15.69 2.44 -25.63
C GLN A 631 14.67 2.74 -24.53
N LEU A 632 14.07 3.93 -24.60
CA LEU A 632 12.94 4.35 -23.77
C LEU A 632 11.74 4.56 -24.66
N LYS A 633 10.60 3.95 -24.32
CA LYS A 633 9.34 4.24 -24.99
C LYS A 633 8.39 4.92 -24.02
N LEU A 634 7.92 6.10 -24.39
CA LEU A 634 6.93 6.85 -23.63
C LEU A 634 5.56 6.73 -24.31
N ASN A 635 4.61 6.14 -23.61
CA ASN A 635 3.24 5.99 -24.10
C ASN A 635 2.36 7.04 -23.44
N PHE A 636 2.04 8.12 -24.18
CA PHE A 636 1.18 9.18 -23.72
C PHE A 636 -0.28 8.98 -24.15
N SER A 637 -1.21 9.37 -23.28
CA SER A 637 -2.64 9.40 -23.54
C SER A 637 -3.21 10.74 -23.06
N LEU A 638 -3.69 11.57 -24.00
CA LEU A 638 -4.44 12.80 -23.71
C LEU A 638 -5.87 12.39 -23.34
N ARG A 639 -6.22 12.52 -22.06
CA ARG A 639 -7.47 12.02 -21.49
C ARG A 639 -8.56 13.06 -21.42
N ALA A 640 -8.21 14.30 -21.06
CA ALA A 640 -9.14 15.40 -20.93
C ALA A 640 -8.53 16.73 -21.33
N VAL A 641 -9.41 17.66 -21.72
CA VAL A 641 -9.11 19.05 -22.04
C VAL A 641 -10.23 19.88 -21.40
N GLY A 642 -9.98 20.45 -20.21
CA GLY A 642 -10.86 21.41 -19.53
C GLY A 642 -10.65 22.83 -20.06
N GLY A 643 -9.40 23.15 -20.40
CA GLY A 643 -9.04 24.48 -20.92
C GLY A 643 -9.64 24.80 -22.28
N VAL A 644 -10.17 26.00 -22.44
CA VAL A 644 -10.69 26.50 -23.72
C VAL A 644 -9.61 27.11 -24.62
N LYS A 645 -8.40 27.34 -24.05
CA LYS A 645 -7.27 27.92 -24.78
C LYS A 645 -6.66 26.91 -25.76
N ARG A 646 -6.03 27.47 -26.81
CA ARG A 646 -5.22 26.62 -27.67
C ARG A 646 -3.91 26.26 -26.97
N LEU A 647 -3.78 25.02 -26.53
CA LEU A 647 -2.63 24.51 -25.80
C LEU A 647 -1.83 23.55 -26.68
N ALA A 648 -0.51 23.61 -26.54
CA ALA A 648 0.40 22.59 -27.07
C ALA A 648 1.05 21.81 -25.94
N VAL A 649 1.57 20.61 -26.22
CA VAL A 649 2.21 19.73 -25.22
C VAL A 649 3.55 19.26 -25.74
N GLY A 650 4.57 19.36 -24.91
CA GLY A 650 5.92 18.81 -25.13
C GLY A 650 6.41 18.06 -23.92
N VAL A 651 7.53 17.34 -24.06
CA VAL A 651 8.24 16.72 -22.93
C VAL A 651 9.74 16.95 -23.08
N GLN A 652 10.39 17.39 -22.01
CA GLN A 652 11.85 17.50 -21.90
C GLN A 652 12.37 16.34 -21.06
N LEU A 653 13.48 15.75 -21.45
CA LEU A 653 14.25 14.80 -20.64
C LEU A 653 15.40 15.57 -19.99
N ASP A 654 15.21 15.96 -18.73
CA ASP A 654 16.05 16.97 -18.07
C ASP A 654 17.53 16.55 -17.91
N GLU A 655 17.80 15.26 -17.80
CA GLU A 655 19.17 14.72 -17.63
C GLU A 655 19.74 14.12 -18.92
N ILE A 656 19.04 14.24 -20.05
CA ILE A 656 19.45 13.66 -21.33
C ILE A 656 19.78 14.77 -22.33
N ALA A 657 21.04 14.94 -22.63
CA ALA A 657 21.49 15.86 -23.69
C ALA A 657 20.93 15.40 -25.05
N ALA A 658 20.48 16.36 -25.88
CA ALA A 658 19.89 16.09 -27.18
C ALA A 658 20.78 15.27 -28.13
N ASN A 659 22.10 15.37 -28.02
CA ASN A 659 23.06 14.63 -28.82
C ASN A 659 23.23 13.14 -28.40
N LEU A 660 22.71 12.74 -27.23
CA LEU A 660 22.67 11.35 -26.80
C LEU A 660 21.52 10.57 -27.43
N ILE A 661 20.59 11.26 -28.11
CA ILE A 661 19.47 10.62 -28.78
C ILE A 661 19.77 10.48 -30.27
N SER A 662 19.83 9.24 -30.74
CA SER A 662 20.01 8.89 -32.15
C SER A 662 18.72 9.10 -32.96
N SER A 663 17.58 8.73 -32.40
CA SER A 663 16.27 8.90 -33.03
C SER A 663 15.12 8.86 -32.04
N VAL A 664 14.03 9.53 -32.40
CA VAL A 664 12.73 9.45 -31.76
C VAL A 664 11.70 9.07 -32.83
N ALA A 665 11.21 7.84 -32.76
CA ALA A 665 10.14 7.38 -33.63
C ALA A 665 8.79 7.61 -32.95
N ARG A 666 7.85 8.20 -33.66
CA ARG A 666 6.50 8.54 -33.22
C ARG A 666 5.47 7.61 -33.92
N THR A 667 4.44 7.14 -33.22
CA THR A 667 3.46 6.22 -33.79
C THR A 667 2.50 6.85 -34.78
N ASN A 668 2.14 8.14 -34.58
CA ASN A 668 1.25 8.88 -35.45
C ASN A 668 1.51 10.40 -35.35
N ASN A 669 1.02 11.17 -36.28
CA ASN A 669 1.17 12.64 -36.30
C ASN A 669 -0.08 13.41 -35.82
N THR A 670 -0.95 12.77 -35.07
CA THR A 670 -2.17 13.38 -34.52
C THR A 670 -1.80 14.63 -33.69
N GLY A 671 -2.50 15.74 -33.91
CA GLY A 671 -2.27 16.99 -33.20
C GLY A 671 -0.98 17.73 -33.57
N ARG A 672 -0.21 17.27 -34.61
CA ARG A 672 1.01 17.94 -35.10
C ARG A 672 0.73 18.76 -36.36
N ASP A 673 1.18 20.02 -36.41
CA ASP A 673 1.15 20.87 -37.59
C ASP A 673 2.36 21.80 -37.69
N ASN A 674 3.35 21.66 -36.82
CA ASN A 674 4.57 22.46 -36.72
C ASN A 674 4.33 23.96 -36.44
N SER A 675 3.17 24.32 -35.89
CA SER A 675 2.86 25.69 -35.51
C SER A 675 3.55 26.16 -34.24
N VAL A 676 3.80 25.22 -33.30
CA VAL A 676 4.46 25.51 -32.02
C VAL A 676 5.87 24.90 -31.98
N PHE A 677 6.01 23.64 -32.32
CA PHE A 677 7.27 22.91 -32.29
C PHE A 677 7.79 22.62 -33.70
N THR A 678 9.11 22.75 -33.89
CA THR A 678 9.77 22.39 -35.14
C THR A 678 10.73 21.21 -34.90
N SER A 679 10.41 20.04 -35.46
CA SER A 679 11.21 18.84 -35.28
C SER A 679 12.39 18.77 -36.25
N ASN A 680 13.54 18.37 -35.75
CA ASN A 680 14.71 17.92 -36.50
C ASN A 680 14.47 16.55 -37.12
N PRO A 681 15.30 16.09 -38.07
CA PRO A 681 15.19 14.77 -38.68
C PRO A 681 15.23 13.59 -37.69
N ASN A 682 15.88 13.76 -36.54
CA ASN A 682 15.90 12.74 -35.48
C ASN A 682 14.64 12.73 -34.58
N GLY A 683 13.66 13.60 -34.84
CA GLY A 683 12.41 13.68 -34.11
C GLY A 683 12.39 14.62 -32.91
N LEU A 684 13.56 15.15 -32.48
CA LEU A 684 13.65 16.14 -31.41
C LEU A 684 13.34 17.55 -31.92
N GLU A 685 12.89 18.43 -31.04
CA GLU A 685 12.90 19.86 -31.32
C GLU A 685 14.32 20.42 -31.33
N GLY A 686 14.65 21.22 -32.35
CA GLY A 686 15.98 21.81 -32.49
C GLY A 686 16.23 22.99 -31.55
N GLY A 687 17.52 23.21 -31.21
CA GLY A 687 17.99 24.38 -30.46
C GLY A 687 17.92 24.22 -28.92
N HIS A 688 17.81 23.01 -28.43
CA HIS A 688 17.86 22.68 -27.01
C HIS A 688 19.15 21.95 -26.64
N VAL A 689 19.58 22.13 -25.38
CA VAL A 689 20.68 21.36 -24.78
C VAL A 689 20.17 19.98 -24.37
N ASN A 690 19.07 19.93 -23.64
CA ASN A 690 18.38 18.70 -23.26
C ASN A 690 17.41 18.27 -24.36
N ALA A 691 17.10 17.00 -24.41
CA ALA A 691 16.19 16.47 -25.41
C ALA A 691 14.75 16.94 -25.18
N VAL A 692 14.19 17.64 -26.15
CA VAL A 692 12.77 18.06 -26.16
C VAL A 692 12.04 17.34 -27.27
N ILE A 693 10.97 16.65 -26.90
CA ILE A 693 10.12 15.86 -27.79
C ILE A 693 8.76 16.53 -27.90
N PRO A 694 8.36 17.00 -29.09
CA PRO A 694 7.03 17.55 -29.33
C PRO A 694 5.96 16.47 -29.26
N ILE A 695 4.92 16.68 -28.42
CA ILE A 695 3.80 15.75 -28.33
C ILE A 695 2.65 16.25 -29.21
N PHE A 696 2.05 17.41 -28.92
CA PHE A 696 0.99 18.03 -29.70
C PHE A 696 1.27 19.51 -29.91
N ASP A 697 0.99 20.03 -31.10
CA ASP A 697 0.97 21.48 -31.37
C ASP A 697 -0.40 22.09 -30.99
N ASP A 698 -1.44 21.26 -30.89
CA ASP A 698 -2.80 21.66 -30.56
C ASP A 698 -3.58 20.46 -30.01
N ILE A 699 -4.00 20.52 -28.73
CA ILE A 699 -4.69 19.43 -28.05
C ILE A 699 -6.11 19.23 -28.56
N HIS A 700 -6.85 20.29 -28.92
CA HIS A 700 -8.18 20.17 -29.47
C HIS A 700 -8.15 19.49 -30.85
N LYS A 701 -7.17 19.87 -31.68
CA LYS A 701 -6.93 19.23 -32.96
C LYS A 701 -6.50 17.77 -32.78
N ALA A 702 -5.75 17.45 -31.73
CA ALA A 702 -5.36 16.08 -31.41
C ALA A 702 -6.57 15.20 -31.10
N ILE A 703 -7.51 15.68 -30.31
CA ILE A 703 -8.75 14.97 -29.96
C ILE A 703 -9.79 15.01 -31.12
N GLY A 704 -9.63 15.92 -32.08
CA GLY A 704 -10.54 16.03 -33.23
C GLY A 704 -11.80 16.84 -32.94
N VAL A 705 -11.72 17.81 -32.02
CA VAL A 705 -12.81 18.71 -31.66
C VAL A 705 -12.52 20.15 -32.07
N PRO A 706 -13.54 21.02 -32.22
CA PRO A 706 -13.32 22.45 -32.42
C PRO A 706 -12.53 23.10 -31.29
N PRO A 707 -11.74 24.16 -31.57
CA PRO A 707 -11.05 24.91 -30.50
C PRO A 707 -12.04 25.43 -29.45
N GLY A 708 -11.63 25.37 -28.17
CA GLY A 708 -12.46 25.81 -27.05
C GLY A 708 -13.53 24.82 -26.60
N THR A 709 -13.48 23.58 -27.09
CA THR A 709 -14.39 22.52 -26.65
C THR A 709 -13.83 21.85 -25.37
N ILE A 710 -14.59 21.84 -24.29
CA ILE A 710 -14.31 21.10 -23.09
C ILE A 710 -14.52 19.60 -23.34
N VAL A 711 -13.54 18.77 -23.02
CA VAL A 711 -13.54 17.32 -23.30
C VAL A 711 -13.26 16.52 -22.03
N ASN A 712 -14.16 15.61 -21.72
CA ASN A 712 -14.02 14.61 -20.66
C ASN A 712 -13.88 15.15 -19.22
N THR A 713 -14.19 16.42 -18.98
CA THR A 713 -14.20 17.00 -17.64
C THR A 713 -15.62 17.22 -17.08
N LEU A 714 -16.64 17.09 -17.93
CA LEU A 714 -18.05 17.17 -17.55
C LEU A 714 -18.71 15.79 -17.57
N ASP A 715 -19.80 15.64 -16.79
CA ASP A 715 -20.65 14.45 -16.88
C ASP A 715 -21.29 14.34 -18.27
N GLY A 716 -21.35 13.14 -18.82
CA GLY A 716 -21.97 12.89 -20.12
C GLY A 716 -21.17 11.93 -20.99
N ASN A 717 -21.32 12.04 -22.30
CA ASN A 717 -20.62 11.19 -23.25
C ASN A 717 -19.12 11.50 -23.25
N GLN A 718 -18.30 10.51 -22.92
CA GLN A 718 -16.87 10.62 -22.96
C GLN A 718 -16.33 10.37 -24.38
N ILE A 719 -15.35 11.15 -24.79
CA ILE A 719 -14.57 10.94 -26.02
C ILE A 719 -13.37 10.04 -25.66
N SER A 720 -13.08 9.04 -26.51
CA SER A 720 -11.93 8.16 -26.30
C SER A 720 -10.63 8.95 -26.23
N PRO A 721 -9.75 8.68 -25.26
CA PRO A 721 -8.45 9.33 -25.16
C PRO A 721 -7.60 9.15 -26.41
N VAL A 722 -6.78 10.16 -26.72
CA VAL A 722 -5.85 10.11 -27.84
C VAL A 722 -4.49 9.65 -27.39
N THR A 723 -4.03 8.55 -27.96
CA THR A 723 -2.74 7.95 -27.61
C THR A 723 -1.67 8.23 -28.67
N VAL A 724 -0.45 8.51 -28.21
CA VAL A 724 0.75 8.60 -29.02
C VAL A 724 1.93 8.02 -28.26
N SER A 725 2.75 7.21 -28.93
CA SER A 725 3.95 6.63 -28.34
C SER A 725 5.19 7.17 -29.02
N PHE A 726 6.25 7.34 -28.23
CA PHE A 726 7.57 7.79 -28.70
C PHE A 726 8.58 6.71 -28.33
N THR A 727 9.25 6.15 -29.33
CA THR A 727 10.35 5.23 -29.13
C THR A 727 11.65 6.01 -29.29
N ILE A 728 12.35 6.21 -28.19
CA ILE A 728 13.56 7.02 -28.04
C ILE A 728 14.75 6.08 -28.02
N SER A 729 15.61 6.13 -29.03
CA SER A 729 16.83 5.31 -29.11
C SER A 729 18.04 6.16 -28.74
N PHE A 730 18.86 5.66 -27.82
CA PHE A 730 20.07 6.33 -27.37
C PHE A 730 21.25 5.97 -28.28
N SER A 731 22.19 6.92 -28.50
CA SER A 731 23.43 6.68 -29.22
C SER A 731 24.42 5.80 -28.43
N SER A 732 24.29 5.81 -27.09
CA SER A 732 24.94 4.90 -26.14
C SER A 732 23.98 4.61 -24.99
N PRO A 733 24.04 3.41 -24.37
CA PRO A 733 23.16 3.07 -23.26
C PRO A 733 23.30 4.01 -22.07
N VAL A 734 22.20 4.43 -21.46
CA VAL A 734 22.13 5.37 -20.33
C VAL A 734 21.68 4.68 -19.04
N ASP A 735 21.96 5.30 -17.90
CA ASP A 735 21.46 4.83 -16.61
C ASP A 735 19.94 5.01 -16.50
N VAL A 736 19.26 4.03 -15.91
CA VAL A 736 17.80 4.09 -15.68
C VAL A 736 17.38 5.33 -14.90
N ASN A 737 18.17 5.76 -13.92
CA ASN A 737 17.89 6.94 -13.10
C ASN A 737 17.85 8.25 -13.89
N LEU A 738 18.57 8.35 -15.03
CA LEU A 738 18.56 9.54 -15.89
C LEU A 738 17.27 9.67 -16.71
N VAL A 739 16.53 8.59 -16.82
CA VAL A 739 15.25 8.50 -17.57
C VAL A 739 14.10 8.02 -16.71
N SER A 740 14.25 8.11 -15.39
CA SER A 740 13.19 7.80 -14.42
C SER A 740 12.01 8.78 -14.53
N ILE A 741 10.86 8.39 -14.00
CA ILE A 741 9.65 9.25 -14.04
C ILE A 741 9.86 10.63 -13.39
N GLN A 742 10.79 10.77 -12.44
CA GLN A 742 11.18 12.04 -11.83
C GLN A 742 12.04 12.93 -12.75
N ARG A 743 12.52 12.43 -13.89
CA ARG A 743 13.36 13.15 -14.85
C ARG A 743 12.64 13.41 -16.19
N ILE A 744 11.40 12.96 -16.30
CA ILE A 744 10.52 13.21 -17.42
C ILE A 744 9.71 14.46 -17.09
N ASN A 745 9.92 15.52 -17.83
CA ASN A 745 9.38 16.87 -17.61
C ASN A 745 8.39 17.24 -18.74
N PRO A 746 7.14 16.78 -18.68
CA PRO A 746 6.12 17.25 -19.61
C PRO A 746 5.73 18.68 -19.28
N PHE A 747 5.35 19.41 -20.31
CA PHE A 747 4.93 20.80 -20.18
C PHE A 747 3.85 21.16 -21.21
N ILE A 748 3.04 22.13 -20.87
CA ILE A 748 2.08 22.74 -21.81
C ILE A 748 2.60 24.10 -22.31
N VAL A 749 2.17 24.52 -23.48
CA VAL A 749 2.45 25.83 -24.06
C VAL A 749 1.14 26.56 -24.24
N ASN A 750 0.98 27.66 -23.52
CA ASN A 750 -0.23 28.47 -23.44
C ASN A 750 -0.20 29.71 -24.38
N GLY A 751 0.95 30.08 -24.90
CA GLY A 751 1.09 31.23 -25.80
C GLY A 751 2.54 31.49 -26.19
N GLY A 752 2.80 32.57 -26.91
CA GLY A 752 4.14 33.02 -27.29
C GLY A 752 4.90 32.03 -28.17
N TYR A 753 4.29 31.39 -29.11
CA TYR A 753 4.79 30.27 -29.89
C TYR A 753 6.15 30.47 -30.54
N LYS A 754 6.89 29.38 -30.76
CA LYS A 754 8.21 29.23 -31.39
C LYS A 754 9.38 29.69 -30.52
N ALA A 755 9.83 30.95 -30.62
CA ALA A 755 11.07 31.40 -30.01
C ALA A 755 10.94 31.81 -28.53
N LYS A 756 9.77 32.26 -28.12
CA LYS A 756 9.45 32.63 -26.73
C LYS A 756 8.06 32.09 -26.42
N ARG A 757 8.02 30.99 -25.71
CA ARG A 757 6.79 30.27 -25.36
C ARG A 757 6.41 30.51 -23.90
N ASP A 758 5.15 30.75 -23.66
CA ASP A 758 4.60 30.72 -22.32
C ASP A 758 4.43 29.25 -21.94
N GLU A 759 5.48 28.65 -21.38
CA GLU A 759 5.53 27.24 -20.97
C GLU A 759 5.08 27.10 -19.51
N VAL A 760 4.35 26.04 -19.21
CA VAL A 760 3.98 25.64 -17.84
C VAL A 760 4.51 24.23 -17.61
N HIS A 761 5.44 24.09 -16.69
CA HIS A 761 6.03 22.83 -16.29
C HIS A 761 5.56 22.40 -14.89
N LEU A 762 5.96 21.25 -14.46
CA LEU A 762 5.80 20.81 -13.08
C LEU A 762 6.61 21.70 -12.13
N PRO A 763 6.23 21.85 -10.86
CA PRO A 763 6.95 22.69 -9.89
C PRO A 763 8.41 22.24 -9.76
N GLY A 764 9.32 23.22 -9.74
CA GLY A 764 10.77 23.00 -9.64
C GLY A 764 11.47 22.55 -10.90
N PHE A 765 10.76 22.11 -11.95
CA PHE A 765 11.40 21.67 -13.21
C PHE A 765 11.91 22.84 -14.03
N THR A 766 13.06 22.63 -14.66
CA THR A 766 13.71 23.65 -15.49
C THR A 766 12.94 23.85 -16.80
N PRO A 767 12.57 25.10 -17.14
CA PRO A 767 11.94 25.41 -18.42
C PRO A 767 12.88 25.15 -19.58
N THR A 768 12.32 25.00 -20.80
CA THR A 768 13.16 24.86 -21.98
C THR A 768 13.89 26.19 -22.30
N VAL A 769 14.95 26.15 -23.12
CA VAL A 769 15.65 27.37 -23.57
C VAL A 769 14.77 28.31 -24.40
N LYS A 770 13.61 27.86 -24.84
CA LYS A 770 12.63 28.68 -25.60
C LYS A 770 11.51 29.23 -24.72
N ALA A 771 11.52 28.97 -23.42
CA ALA A 771 10.55 29.54 -22.50
C ALA A 771 10.64 31.06 -22.43
N ASN A 772 9.50 31.70 -22.29
CA ASN A 772 9.38 33.15 -22.14
C ASN A 772 9.70 33.57 -20.69
N THR A 773 10.98 33.73 -20.39
CA THR A 773 11.44 34.12 -19.03
C THR A 773 10.91 35.48 -18.58
N GLY A 774 10.41 36.33 -19.48
CA GLY A 774 9.77 37.59 -19.12
C GLY A 774 8.43 37.47 -18.42
N ARG A 775 7.88 36.24 -18.35
CA ARG A 775 6.67 35.92 -17.58
C ARG A 775 6.96 35.49 -16.15
N PHE A 776 8.21 35.17 -15.83
CA PHE A 776 8.61 34.75 -14.48
C PHE A 776 8.53 35.92 -13.48
N GLY A 777 7.93 35.66 -12.32
CA GLY A 777 7.65 36.69 -11.30
C GLY A 777 6.49 37.62 -11.61
N VAL A 778 5.75 37.41 -12.72
CA VAL A 778 4.56 38.18 -13.09
C VAL A 778 3.33 37.57 -12.39
N GLY A 779 2.34 38.39 -12.02
CA GLY A 779 1.09 37.94 -11.39
C GLY A 779 1.38 37.22 -10.05
N ASP A 780 0.91 35.98 -9.97
CA ASP A 780 1.05 35.13 -8.78
C ASP A 780 2.32 34.29 -8.82
N ASP A 781 3.01 34.22 -9.98
CA ASP A 781 4.20 33.39 -10.18
C ASP A 781 5.41 33.82 -9.35
N ASN A 782 6.18 32.84 -8.84
CA ASN A 782 7.41 33.01 -8.09
C ASN A 782 8.63 32.33 -8.74
N SER A 783 8.57 32.07 -10.04
CA SER A 783 9.62 31.35 -10.79
C SER A 783 11.02 32.03 -10.79
N THR A 784 11.14 33.24 -10.24
CA THR A 784 12.43 33.86 -9.92
C THR A 784 13.15 33.19 -8.74
N SER A 785 12.41 32.51 -7.85
CA SER A 785 12.92 31.79 -6.69
C SER A 785 12.76 30.27 -6.85
N ALA A 786 11.58 29.82 -7.33
CA ALA A 786 11.28 28.41 -7.58
C ALA A 786 10.37 28.29 -8.79
N TYR A 787 10.85 27.61 -9.84
CA TYR A 787 10.12 27.49 -11.11
C TYR A 787 8.70 26.90 -10.91
N TYR A 788 7.72 27.57 -11.55
CA TYR A 788 6.31 27.14 -11.63
C TYR A 788 5.64 26.90 -10.27
N THR A 789 6.06 27.69 -9.26
CA THR A 789 5.36 27.85 -8.01
C THR A 789 4.89 29.29 -7.84
N SER A 790 3.75 29.47 -7.16
CA SER A 790 3.24 30.80 -6.83
C SER A 790 3.94 31.38 -5.60
N LYS A 791 3.69 32.67 -5.30
CA LYS A 791 4.16 33.34 -4.08
C LYS A 791 3.66 32.67 -2.79
N GLY A 792 2.56 31.92 -2.86
CA GLY A 792 2.04 31.05 -1.78
C GLY A 792 2.44 29.58 -1.90
N ASN A 793 3.43 29.27 -2.73
CA ASN A 793 3.88 27.93 -3.06
C ASN A 793 2.76 27.01 -3.62
N LEU A 794 1.78 27.59 -4.34
CA LEU A 794 0.79 26.86 -5.14
C LEU A 794 1.36 26.56 -6.53
N ILE A 795 0.76 25.60 -7.25
CA ILE A 795 1.31 25.04 -8.48
C ILE A 795 0.35 25.13 -9.65
N TRP A 796 0.84 25.02 -10.88
CA TRP A 796 0.05 24.92 -12.14
C TRP A 796 0.24 23.58 -12.84
N GLY A 797 1.06 22.69 -12.28
CA GLY A 797 1.26 21.33 -12.77
C GLY A 797 1.47 20.36 -11.63
N LEU A 798 0.95 19.13 -11.74
CA LEU A 798 1.09 18.10 -10.74
C LEU A 798 1.31 16.74 -11.41
N ALA A 799 2.27 15.95 -10.92
CA ALA A 799 2.51 14.58 -11.34
C ALA A 799 2.04 13.61 -10.26
N ILE A 800 1.10 12.74 -10.57
CA ILE A 800 0.56 11.73 -9.65
C ILE A 800 1.04 10.34 -10.09
N PRO A 801 1.75 9.58 -9.25
CA PRO A 801 2.34 8.30 -9.63
C PRO A 801 1.30 7.16 -9.64
N SER A 802 0.26 7.36 -10.42
CA SER A 802 -0.84 6.40 -10.57
C SER A 802 -1.68 6.70 -11.81
N ASN A 803 -2.56 5.76 -12.15
CA ASN A 803 -3.70 5.99 -13.03
C ASN A 803 -4.78 6.78 -12.27
N PHE A 804 -4.69 8.10 -12.29
CA PHE A 804 -5.45 9.00 -11.42
C PHE A 804 -6.81 9.39 -12.04
N HIS A 805 -7.85 9.44 -11.21
CA HIS A 805 -9.18 9.98 -11.56
C HIS A 805 -9.21 11.47 -11.24
N TYR A 806 -9.20 12.29 -12.27
CA TYR A 806 -9.13 13.75 -12.13
C TYR A 806 -10.49 14.38 -11.77
N PRO A 807 -10.50 15.58 -11.15
CA PRO A 807 -11.72 16.28 -10.78
C PRO A 807 -12.59 16.65 -12.02
N LYS A 808 -13.89 16.80 -11.80
CA LYS A 808 -14.79 17.39 -12.80
C LYS A 808 -14.49 18.87 -12.98
N GLU A 809 -14.89 19.40 -14.13
CA GLU A 809 -14.83 20.81 -14.45
C GLU A 809 -15.45 21.68 -13.36
N PHE A 810 -14.76 22.75 -12.97
CA PHE A 810 -15.14 23.67 -11.87
C PHE A 810 -15.22 23.02 -10.48
N VAL A 811 -14.63 21.86 -10.29
CA VAL A 811 -14.50 21.21 -9.00
C VAL A 811 -13.05 21.23 -8.57
N SER A 812 -12.70 22.08 -7.62
CA SER A 812 -11.32 22.13 -7.10
C SER A 812 -10.83 20.75 -6.67
N ILE A 813 -9.57 20.42 -7.00
CA ILE A 813 -8.92 19.17 -6.60
C ILE A 813 -9.00 18.94 -5.08
N ARG A 814 -9.06 19.99 -4.27
CA ARG A 814 -9.25 19.91 -2.81
C ARG A 814 -10.63 19.40 -2.41
N GLN A 815 -11.65 19.74 -3.19
CA GLN A 815 -13.00 19.22 -2.96
C GLN A 815 -13.12 17.77 -3.41
N ALA A 816 -12.51 17.44 -4.54
CA ALA A 816 -12.49 16.08 -5.06
C ALA A 816 -11.61 15.14 -4.20
N TYR A 817 -10.55 15.69 -3.60
CA TYR A 817 -9.58 14.96 -2.76
C TYR A 817 -9.29 15.74 -1.47
N PRO A 818 -10.16 15.68 -0.44
CA PRO A 818 -10.03 16.51 0.78
C PRO A 818 -8.72 16.33 1.54
N ASN A 819 -8.11 15.15 1.47
CA ASN A 819 -6.83 14.86 2.15
C ASN A 819 -5.62 15.54 1.50
N MET A 820 -5.73 16.04 0.26
CA MET A 820 -4.66 16.79 -0.43
C MET A 820 -4.26 18.05 0.34
N GLU A 821 -5.23 18.74 0.94
CA GLU A 821 -4.95 19.93 1.74
C GLU A 821 -4.08 19.63 2.96
N SER A 822 -4.36 18.54 3.67
CA SER A 822 -3.53 18.09 4.80
C SER A 822 -2.12 17.73 4.34
N TRP A 823 -1.99 17.04 3.22
CA TRP A 823 -0.70 16.70 2.63
C TRP A 823 0.12 17.94 2.27
N ALA A 824 -0.46 18.90 1.56
CA ALA A 824 0.24 20.12 1.14
C ALA A 824 0.64 21.02 2.33
N LYS A 825 -0.28 21.24 3.31
CA LYS A 825 0.00 22.04 4.52
C LYS A 825 1.12 21.45 5.38
N ASN A 826 1.30 20.13 5.38
CA ASN A 826 2.32 19.43 6.16
C ASN A 826 3.54 19.03 5.30
N ALA A 827 3.82 19.74 4.21
CA ALA A 827 4.96 19.49 3.32
C ALA A 827 5.15 17.99 2.98
N GLY A 828 4.07 17.32 2.59
CA GLY A 828 4.11 15.92 2.17
C GLY A 828 4.29 14.89 3.29
N THR A 829 4.35 15.28 4.56
CA THR A 829 4.63 14.34 5.66
C THR A 829 3.41 13.52 6.10
N THR A 830 2.20 14.02 5.87
CA THR A 830 0.93 13.37 6.22
C THR A 830 0.09 13.11 4.96
N SER A 831 -0.89 12.21 5.06
CA SER A 831 -1.84 11.90 3.96
C SER A 831 -1.16 11.64 2.62
N LYS A 832 -0.03 10.93 2.61
CA LYS A 832 0.78 10.65 1.41
C LYS A 832 0.03 9.89 0.32
N ASP A 833 -1.03 9.22 0.70
CA ASP A 833 -1.93 8.44 -0.14
C ASP A 833 -3.23 9.18 -0.53
N TRP A 834 -3.27 10.52 -0.35
CA TRP A 834 -4.46 11.34 -0.57
C TRP A 834 -5.13 11.10 -1.94
N TYR A 835 -4.35 10.83 -2.96
CA TYR A 835 -4.81 10.60 -4.33
C TYR A 835 -5.55 9.26 -4.52
N LEU A 836 -5.50 8.37 -3.53
CA LEU A 836 -6.25 7.11 -3.51
C LEU A 836 -7.63 7.27 -2.84
N HIS A 837 -7.96 8.46 -2.32
CA HIS A 837 -9.17 8.71 -1.53
C HIS A 837 -10.04 9.83 -2.13
N PRO A 838 -10.61 9.63 -3.33
CA PRO A 838 -11.47 10.61 -3.97
C PRO A 838 -12.86 10.71 -3.33
N GLN A 839 -13.53 11.84 -3.58
CA GLN A 839 -14.99 11.96 -3.47
C GLN A 839 -15.60 11.46 -4.78
N PRO A 840 -16.24 10.27 -4.84
CA PRO A 840 -16.60 9.62 -6.11
C PRO A 840 -17.55 10.43 -7.01
N SER A 841 -18.38 11.30 -6.42
CA SER A 841 -19.31 12.17 -7.16
C SER A 841 -18.63 13.37 -7.82
N LEU A 842 -17.41 13.71 -7.44
CA LEU A 842 -16.67 14.90 -7.87
C LEU A 842 -15.54 14.62 -8.86
N ILE A 843 -15.33 13.37 -9.22
CA ILE A 843 -14.28 12.95 -10.15
C ILE A 843 -14.85 12.37 -11.42
N ILE A 844 -14.04 12.33 -12.47
CA ILE A 844 -14.31 11.60 -13.71
C ILE A 844 -13.76 10.19 -13.57
N ASN A 845 -14.65 9.20 -13.62
CA ASN A 845 -14.31 7.79 -13.70
C ASN A 845 -14.11 7.42 -15.16
N GLN A 846 -12.89 7.39 -15.64
CA GLN A 846 -12.58 6.79 -16.94
C GLN A 846 -12.59 5.28 -16.81
N GLN A 847 -13.34 4.59 -17.69
CA GLN A 847 -13.29 3.13 -17.87
C GLN A 847 -12.07 2.72 -18.68
#